data_5ebf179a5632911398a0311f3ceccb5d
#
_entry.id   5ebf179a5632911398a0311f3ceccb5d
#
_cell.length_a   1.000
_cell.length_b   1.000
_cell.length_c   1.000
_cell.angle_alpha   90.00
_cell.angle_beta   90.00
_cell.angle_gamma   90.00
#
_symmetry.space_group_name_H-M   'P 1'
#
loop_
_entity.id
_entity.type
_entity.pdbx_description
1 polymer ?
#
loop_
_entity_poly.entity_id
_entity_poly.type
_entity_poly.pdbx_seq_one_letter_code
_entity_poly.pdbx_strand_id
1 'polypeptide(L)'
;MWILLFHGHFSNDTENENKSNPNINFKLMYMKQSMKSKGFERRLLLIMWGLFLSLSAFAQQISIKGHVVDATGEPVIGASVVEGRTTNGTITDVDGNFSLSVPANSTLTISFVGYKTQTVPVNGKNSLKVTLQEDTEVLDEVVVVGYGTMKKSDLTGAVSSVGVKDIKDSPVANIGQAMQGKVSGVQIIDAGKPGDNVTIKIRGLGTINNSNPLIVIDGIPTDLGLSSLNMADVERVDVLKDASATAIYGSRGANGVVMITSKRGAEGAGKVTVNANWAIQNATKVPDMLNAAQYAALSNDMLSNNDDNTNPYWADPSLLGTGTNWLDEMLRTGVKQSYSVSYSGGTEKAHYYVSGGFLDQSGIVESVNYRRFNFQANSDAQVNKWLKFTTNLTFSTDVKEGGSYSIGDAMKALPIQPVKNEDGSWSGPGQEAQWYGSVRNPIGTLYMMTNETKGYNFLANITGEIAFTKWLKLKSTFGYDAKFWFVDNFTPAYDWKPNPVEESSRYKSDNKSFTYLWDNYFVFDHTFAQKHRVGVMAGSSAQWNNYDYLNAQKNIFMFDNIHEMDNGEKMYSIGGSQSDWALLSLMARLNYSYEDKYLLTATVRRDGSSRFGKNNRWGTFPSVSLAWRISQEEWFPKDNSPVNDLKLRIGYGVTGNQEIGNYGFVASYNTGVYPFGNNNSTALVSTTLSNPNIHWEEVRQTNFGVDMSLFNSRVNLSLDAYIKKTADMLVKASIPITSGFEDTTETFTNAGKMRNKGVEMTLRTINLKGLFSWESALTATYNKNEILDLNSETPMFINQMGNSYVTMLRAGYPINVFYGYVTDGPVSYTHLRAHET
;
A
#
# COMPACT_ATOMS: atom_id res chain seq x y z
N MET A 1 35.48 -18.61 4.14
CA MET A 1 36.83 -18.03 4.34
C MET A 1 36.70 -16.55 4.10
N TRP A 2 36.96 -15.73 5.03
CA TRP A 2 36.75 -14.28 5.29
C TRP A 2 35.64 -14.00 6.32
N ILE A 3 35.95 -14.39 7.54
CA ILE A 3 35.48 -13.80 8.80
C ILE A 3 36.78 -13.38 9.47
N LEU A 4 36.87 -12.10 9.81
CA LEU A 4 37.66 -11.52 10.90
C LEU A 4 37.95 -10.05 10.59
N LEU A 5 37.65 -9.28 11.61
CA LEU A 5 38.23 -8.00 12.01
C LEU A 5 37.18 -6.88 12.21
N PHE A 6 36.75 -6.79 13.45
CA PHE A 6 36.77 -5.55 14.21
C PHE A 6 36.33 -5.86 15.67
N HIS A 7 37.34 -6.26 16.46
CA HIS A 7 37.34 -6.09 17.90
C HIS A 7 38.46 -5.08 18.21
N GLY A 8 38.09 -3.91 18.69
CA GLY A 8 38.99 -2.91 19.20
C GLY A 8 38.65 -2.62 20.67
N HIS A 9 39.47 -3.12 21.55
CA HIS A 9 39.53 -2.81 22.96
C HIS A 9 39.72 -1.30 23.21
N PHE A 10 39.02 -0.76 24.21
CA PHE A 10 39.49 0.33 25.04
C PHE A 10 39.46 -0.10 26.50
N SER A 11 40.64 -0.24 27.05
CA SER A 11 40.93 -0.42 28.48
C SER A 11 40.93 0.92 29.22
N ASN A 12 40.43 0.87 30.43
CA ASN A 12 40.54 1.91 31.47
C ASN A 12 42.03 2.23 31.79
N ASP A 13 42.28 3.50 32.06
CA ASP A 13 43.24 3.87 33.10
C ASP A 13 42.81 5.16 33.81
N THR A 14 42.81 5.07 35.12
CA THR A 14 42.57 6.07 36.12
C THR A 14 43.84 6.92 36.35
N GLU A 15 43.69 8.20 36.67
CA GLU A 15 44.19 8.82 37.88
C GLU A 15 44.34 10.35 37.82
N ASN A 16 43.72 10.98 38.83
CA ASN A 16 44.12 12.11 39.66
C ASN A 16 44.49 13.51 39.11
N GLU A 17 43.86 14.49 39.54
CA GLU A 17 44.02 15.48 40.61
C GLU A 17 43.54 16.91 40.27
N ASN A 18 42.68 17.38 41.13
CA ASN A 18 42.59 18.71 41.77
C ASN A 18 42.87 20.01 40.99
N LYS A 19 41.91 20.91 40.87
CA LYS A 19 41.71 22.16 41.63
C LYS A 19 40.89 23.22 40.89
N SER A 20 39.98 23.80 41.68
CA SER A 20 39.46 25.19 41.66
C SER A 20 38.61 25.71 40.49
N ASN A 21 37.35 25.90 40.85
CA ASN A 21 36.40 26.95 40.43
C ASN A 21 37.04 28.35 40.19
N PRO A 22 36.47 29.30 39.38
CA PRO A 22 35.06 29.63 39.24
C PRO A 22 34.57 30.12 37.86
N ASN A 23 33.20 30.15 37.71
CA ASN A 23 32.43 31.07 36.87
C ASN A 23 32.81 31.19 35.39
N ILE A 24 32.09 30.52 34.54
CA ILE A 24 31.89 30.96 33.17
C ILE A 24 30.40 30.89 32.82
N ASN A 25 29.84 32.08 32.67
CA ASN A 25 28.53 32.37 32.08
C ASN A 25 28.38 31.70 30.71
N PHE A 26 27.39 30.83 30.55
CA PHE A 26 26.96 30.41 29.22
C PHE A 26 26.13 31.53 28.59
N LYS A 27 26.78 32.36 27.82
CA LYS A 27 26.15 33.30 26.90
C LYS A 27 25.90 32.58 25.58
N LEU A 28 24.67 32.32 25.27
CA LEU A 28 24.25 31.89 23.94
C LEU A 28 24.73 32.86 22.88
N MET A 29 25.74 32.50 22.13
CA MET A 29 26.28 33.27 21.03
C MET A 29 25.61 32.84 19.73
N TYR A 30 24.52 33.52 19.38
CA TYR A 30 24.00 33.55 17.99
C TYR A 30 25.08 34.18 17.11
N MET A 31 25.83 33.35 16.39
CA MET A 31 26.71 33.88 15.33
C MET A 31 25.88 34.24 14.10
N LYS A 32 25.38 35.45 14.06
CA LYS A 32 25.02 36.13 12.82
C LYS A 32 26.29 36.53 12.11
N GLN A 33 26.82 35.68 11.24
CA GLN A 33 27.91 36.05 10.35
C GLN A 33 27.34 36.61 9.08
N SER A 34 27.22 37.95 9.05
CA SER A 34 27.02 38.76 7.85
C SER A 34 28.29 38.66 7.01
N MET A 35 28.28 37.80 6.00
CA MET A 35 29.29 37.87 4.94
C MET A 35 28.88 38.90 3.89
N LYS A 36 29.33 40.13 4.09
CA LYS A 36 29.47 41.11 2.99
C LYS A 36 30.66 40.64 2.11
N SER A 37 30.37 39.96 1.02
CA SER A 37 31.34 39.76 -0.06
C SER A 37 30.73 40.24 -1.37
N LYS A 38 30.80 41.57 -1.59
CA LYS A 38 30.51 42.22 -2.89
C LYS A 38 31.47 41.82 -4.02
N GLY A 39 32.45 40.97 -3.74
CA GLY A 39 33.40 40.49 -4.76
C GLY A 39 33.06 39.17 -5.41
N PHE A 40 32.26 38.32 -4.74
CA PHE A 40 31.91 36.99 -5.26
C PHE A 40 30.78 37.07 -6.27
N GLU A 41 29.78 37.90 -6.01
CA GLU A 41 28.62 38.10 -6.93
C GLU A 41 29.05 38.72 -8.27
N ARG A 42 29.99 39.64 -8.26
CA ARG A 42 30.53 40.22 -9.53
C ARG A 42 31.33 39.20 -10.34
N ARG A 43 32.03 38.27 -9.71
CA ARG A 43 32.78 37.21 -10.44
C ARG A 43 31.82 36.13 -10.98
N LEU A 44 30.78 35.81 -10.28
CA LEU A 44 29.74 34.86 -10.74
C LEU A 44 28.94 35.43 -11.92
N LEU A 45 28.59 36.73 -11.87
CA LEU A 45 27.95 37.44 -12.98
C LEU A 45 28.84 37.55 -14.24
N LEU A 46 30.11 37.76 -14.07
CA LEU A 46 31.07 37.83 -15.21
C LEU A 46 31.30 36.43 -15.82
N ILE A 47 31.28 35.38 -15.03
CA ILE A 47 31.37 33.98 -15.55
C ILE A 47 30.03 33.60 -16.25
N MET A 48 28.90 34.01 -15.73
CA MET A 48 27.59 33.82 -16.41
C MET A 48 27.51 34.63 -17.71
N TRP A 49 28.03 35.84 -17.75
CA TRP A 49 28.07 36.65 -18.96
C TRP A 49 29.08 36.11 -20.01
N GLY A 50 30.20 35.57 -19.56
CA GLY A 50 31.17 34.89 -20.43
C GLY A 50 30.65 33.60 -21.04
N LEU A 51 29.81 32.83 -20.30
CA LEU A 51 29.12 31.66 -20.81
C LEU A 51 27.98 32.00 -21.80
N PHE A 52 27.36 33.19 -21.65
CA PHE A 52 26.29 33.62 -22.54
C PHE A 52 26.82 34.13 -23.90
N LEU A 53 28.06 34.59 -23.95
CA LEU A 53 28.69 35.12 -25.17
C LEU A 53 29.41 34.05 -26.05
N SER A 54 29.54 32.83 -25.59
CA SER A 54 30.23 31.74 -26.37
C SER A 54 29.27 30.82 -27.15
N LEU A 55 27.95 31.12 -27.21
CA LEU A 55 26.93 30.29 -27.86
C LEU A 55 26.31 30.93 -29.11
N SER A 56 27.06 31.68 -29.89
CA SER A 56 26.56 32.18 -31.17
C SER A 56 27.31 31.52 -32.34
N ALA A 57 27.24 30.17 -32.40
CA ALA A 57 27.49 29.49 -33.68
C ALA A 57 26.18 29.55 -34.49
N PHE A 58 26.04 30.47 -35.42
CA PHE A 58 24.93 30.54 -36.39
C PHE A 58 24.98 29.29 -37.27
N ALA A 59 24.24 28.21 -36.87
CA ALA A 59 23.83 27.20 -37.82
C ALA A 59 22.79 27.84 -38.73
N GLN A 60 22.97 27.74 -40.04
CA GLN A 60 22.04 28.27 -41.03
C GLN A 60 20.69 27.53 -40.84
N GLN A 61 19.70 28.21 -40.28
CA GLN A 61 18.37 27.66 -40.10
C GLN A 61 17.57 27.74 -41.39
N ILE A 62 16.89 26.66 -41.76
CA ILE A 62 15.95 26.61 -42.87
C ILE A 62 14.54 26.42 -42.32
N SER A 63 13.56 27.10 -42.94
CA SER A 63 12.14 26.87 -42.61
C SER A 63 11.65 25.69 -43.45
N ILE A 64 11.42 24.56 -42.78
CA ILE A 64 10.85 23.35 -43.39
C ILE A 64 9.31 23.36 -43.23
N LYS A 65 8.62 23.12 -44.32
CA LYS A 65 7.16 22.85 -44.34
C LYS A 65 6.96 21.37 -44.58
N GLY A 66 5.96 20.78 -43.94
CA GLY A 66 5.65 19.38 -44.18
C GLY A 66 4.18 19.06 -44.02
N HIS A 67 3.84 17.87 -44.50
CA HIS A 67 2.50 17.35 -44.44
C HIS A 67 2.56 15.91 -43.89
N VAL A 68 1.82 15.64 -42.83
CA VAL A 68 1.76 14.36 -42.14
C VAL A 68 0.41 13.70 -42.42
N VAL A 69 0.45 12.53 -43.04
CA VAL A 69 -0.74 11.72 -43.34
C VAL A 69 -0.62 10.32 -42.73
N ASP A 70 -1.71 9.63 -42.62
CA ASP A 70 -1.74 8.22 -42.28
C ASP A 70 -1.56 7.31 -43.51
N ALA A 71 -1.63 5.98 -43.30
CA ALA A 71 -1.49 4.98 -44.36
C ALA A 71 -2.64 5.03 -45.40
N THR A 72 -3.79 5.62 -45.06
CA THR A 72 -4.94 5.82 -45.96
C THR A 72 -4.85 7.13 -46.73
N GLY A 73 -3.91 8.01 -46.36
CA GLY A 73 -3.70 9.31 -46.94
C GLY A 73 -4.47 10.42 -46.22
N GLU A 74 -5.17 10.13 -45.12
CA GLU A 74 -5.87 11.15 -44.33
C GLU A 74 -4.86 11.98 -43.50
N PRO A 75 -5.08 13.30 -43.30
CA PRO A 75 -4.21 14.17 -42.56
C PRO A 75 -4.21 13.79 -41.06
N VAL A 76 -3.02 13.67 -40.48
CA VAL A 76 -2.86 13.42 -39.05
C VAL A 76 -2.78 14.75 -38.30
N ILE A 77 -3.88 15.13 -37.62
CA ILE A 77 -4.05 16.41 -36.94
C ILE A 77 -3.42 16.33 -35.55
N GLY A 78 -2.61 17.35 -35.14
CA GLY A 78 -2.02 17.42 -33.81
C GLY A 78 -0.80 16.50 -33.64
N ALA A 79 -0.24 15.93 -34.72
CA ALA A 79 1.01 15.17 -34.65
C ALA A 79 2.16 16.06 -34.17
N SER A 80 2.90 15.61 -33.19
CA SER A 80 4.09 16.30 -32.68
C SER A 80 5.26 16.13 -33.64
N VAL A 81 5.87 17.24 -34.05
CA VAL A 81 7.04 17.31 -34.92
C VAL A 81 8.16 18.03 -34.17
N VAL A 82 9.16 17.30 -33.75
CA VAL A 82 10.26 17.81 -32.91
C VAL A 82 11.59 17.60 -33.58
N GLU A 83 12.46 18.60 -33.56
CA GLU A 83 13.85 18.49 -34.01
C GLU A 83 14.61 17.55 -33.06
N GLY A 84 15.25 16.53 -33.63
CA GLY A 84 15.95 15.50 -32.86
C GLY A 84 16.96 16.08 -31.89
N ARG A 85 16.90 15.65 -30.61
CA ARG A 85 17.75 16.08 -29.49
C ARG A 85 17.58 17.54 -29.04
N THR A 86 16.49 18.21 -29.42
CA THR A 86 16.16 19.58 -29.00
C THR A 86 14.75 19.67 -28.49
N THR A 87 14.37 20.82 -27.93
CA THR A 87 12.99 21.15 -27.58
C THR A 87 12.29 21.97 -28.66
N ASN A 88 12.96 22.20 -29.81
CA ASN A 88 12.38 22.93 -30.94
C ASN A 88 11.37 22.02 -31.64
N GLY A 89 10.09 22.37 -31.59
CA GLY A 89 9.03 21.56 -32.18
C GLY A 89 7.76 22.33 -32.47
N THR A 90 6.89 21.70 -33.22
CA THR A 90 5.56 22.19 -33.59
C THR A 90 4.56 21.03 -33.63
N ILE A 91 3.29 21.33 -33.83
CA ILE A 91 2.24 20.31 -34.07
C ILE A 91 1.63 20.53 -35.44
N THR A 92 1.10 19.48 -36.06
CA THR A 92 0.37 19.58 -37.34
C THR A 92 -0.99 20.25 -37.13
N ASP A 93 -1.39 21.04 -38.14
CA ASP A 93 -2.69 21.69 -38.21
C ASP A 93 -3.83 20.72 -38.64
N VAL A 94 -5.03 21.25 -38.87
CA VAL A 94 -6.22 20.47 -39.26
C VAL A 94 -6.09 19.79 -40.62
N ASP A 95 -5.20 20.27 -41.46
CA ASP A 95 -4.88 19.67 -42.76
C ASP A 95 -3.60 18.83 -42.72
N GLY A 96 -3.08 18.53 -41.51
CA GLY A 96 -1.84 17.75 -41.33
C GLY A 96 -0.55 18.50 -41.68
N ASN A 97 -0.58 19.81 -41.92
CA ASN A 97 0.62 20.59 -42.28
C ASN A 97 1.34 21.07 -41.04
N PHE A 98 2.64 21.19 -41.15
CA PHE A 98 3.49 21.83 -40.12
C PHE A 98 4.54 22.76 -40.76
N SER A 99 5.07 23.69 -39.98
CA SER A 99 6.19 24.53 -40.33
C SER A 99 7.12 24.65 -39.11
N LEU A 100 8.39 24.40 -39.31
CA LEU A 100 9.40 24.42 -38.24
C LEU A 100 10.73 24.96 -38.78
N SER A 101 11.42 25.82 -38.03
CA SER A 101 12.74 26.32 -38.37
C SER A 101 13.81 25.44 -37.73
N VAL A 102 14.65 24.79 -38.56
CA VAL A 102 15.65 23.84 -38.11
C VAL A 102 16.95 23.95 -38.90
N PRO A 103 18.08 23.50 -38.37
CA PRO A 103 19.32 23.36 -39.15
C PRO A 103 19.15 22.42 -40.34
N ALA A 104 19.81 22.69 -41.45
CA ALA A 104 19.66 21.96 -42.71
C ALA A 104 20.00 20.46 -42.61
N ASN A 105 20.81 20.07 -41.63
CA ASN A 105 21.28 18.71 -41.41
C ASN A 105 20.63 18.05 -40.19
N SER A 106 19.55 18.63 -39.65
CA SER A 106 18.82 18.07 -38.51
C SER A 106 17.95 16.89 -38.92
N THR A 107 17.42 16.18 -37.91
CA THR A 107 16.40 15.13 -38.04
C THR A 107 15.12 15.57 -37.37
N LEU A 108 13.97 15.28 -37.95
CA LEU A 108 12.68 15.50 -37.32
C LEU A 108 12.10 14.18 -36.79
N THR A 109 11.71 14.17 -35.55
CA THR A 109 10.96 13.08 -34.94
C THR A 109 9.47 13.44 -34.94
N ILE A 110 8.69 12.65 -35.68
CA ILE A 110 7.25 12.83 -35.84
C ILE A 110 6.56 11.73 -35.06
N SER A 111 5.68 12.10 -34.13
CA SER A 111 4.93 11.17 -33.30
C SER A 111 3.50 11.61 -33.09
N PHE A 112 2.59 10.64 -33.08
CA PHE A 112 1.18 10.83 -32.77
C PHE A 112 0.64 9.59 -32.04
N VAL A 113 -0.35 9.78 -31.18
CA VAL A 113 -0.95 8.67 -30.41
C VAL A 113 -1.61 7.67 -31.33
N GLY A 114 -1.21 6.41 -31.27
CA GLY A 114 -1.70 5.33 -32.14
C GLY A 114 -0.92 5.15 -33.44
N TYR A 115 0.21 5.84 -33.63
CA TYR A 115 1.09 5.71 -34.79
C TYR A 115 2.52 5.44 -34.38
N LYS A 116 3.27 4.69 -35.22
CA LYS A 116 4.69 4.47 -35.02
C LYS A 116 5.47 5.78 -35.18
N THR A 117 6.26 6.12 -34.18
CA THR A 117 7.14 7.29 -34.24
C THR A 117 8.12 7.14 -35.39
N GLN A 118 8.19 8.15 -36.25
CA GLN A 118 9.14 8.20 -37.38
C GLN A 118 10.19 9.27 -37.16
N THR A 119 11.45 8.94 -37.48
CA THR A 119 12.57 9.91 -37.51
C THR A 119 12.99 10.12 -38.95
N VAL A 120 12.85 11.34 -39.44
CA VAL A 120 13.11 11.68 -40.85
C VAL A 120 14.21 12.73 -40.93
N PRO A 121 15.30 12.49 -41.66
CA PRO A 121 16.34 13.49 -41.82
C PRO A 121 15.87 14.61 -42.78
N VAL A 122 16.18 15.85 -42.42
CA VAL A 122 15.81 17.04 -43.19
C VAL A 122 16.60 17.15 -44.48
N ASN A 123 17.91 16.89 -44.42
CA ASN A 123 18.83 16.87 -45.58
C ASN A 123 18.71 18.10 -46.50
N GLY A 124 18.53 19.28 -45.91
CA GLY A 124 18.42 20.54 -46.65
C GLY A 124 17.10 20.72 -47.44
N LYS A 125 16.13 19.85 -47.29
CA LYS A 125 14.84 19.94 -47.99
C LYS A 125 13.97 21.01 -47.34
N ASN A 126 13.23 21.78 -48.15
CA ASN A 126 12.28 22.79 -47.66
C ASN A 126 10.86 22.27 -47.54
N SER A 127 10.60 21.02 -47.99
CA SER A 127 9.30 20.35 -47.86
C SER A 127 9.47 18.87 -47.57
N LEU A 128 8.63 18.33 -46.70
CA LEU A 128 8.60 16.93 -46.28
C LEU A 128 7.16 16.39 -46.28
N LYS A 129 6.93 15.23 -46.91
CA LYS A 129 5.72 14.46 -46.76
C LYS A 129 6.07 13.21 -45.93
N VAL A 130 5.33 13.03 -44.84
CA VAL A 130 5.54 11.92 -43.89
C VAL A 130 4.25 11.13 -43.78
N THR A 131 4.33 9.82 -44.05
CA THR A 131 3.18 8.89 -43.85
C THR A 131 3.42 8.10 -42.60
N LEU A 132 2.63 8.36 -41.56
CA LEU A 132 2.67 7.60 -40.31
C LEU A 132 1.95 6.26 -40.50
N GLN A 133 2.58 5.20 -40.05
CA GLN A 133 1.95 3.88 -39.99
C GLN A 133 1.26 3.73 -38.65
N GLU A 134 0.03 3.18 -38.64
CA GLU A 134 -0.64 2.84 -37.39
C GLU A 134 0.23 1.91 -36.56
N ASP A 135 0.34 2.23 -35.29
CA ASP A 135 0.99 1.37 -34.34
C ASP A 135 -0.01 0.27 -33.91
N THR A 136 -0.03 -0.82 -34.67
CA THR A 136 -0.83 -1.99 -34.35
C THR A 136 -0.23 -2.83 -33.22
N GLU A 137 0.93 -2.44 -32.70
CA GLU A 137 1.60 -3.13 -31.60
C GLU A 137 1.02 -2.75 -30.22
N VAL A 138 -0.29 -2.91 -30.00
CA VAL A 138 -0.91 -2.98 -28.65
C VAL A 138 -0.43 -4.22 -27.89
N LEU A 139 0.38 -5.07 -28.50
CA LEU A 139 0.80 -6.39 -27.98
C LEU A 139 2.18 -6.40 -27.27
N ASP A 140 2.92 -5.32 -27.27
CA ASP A 140 4.24 -5.28 -26.63
C ASP A 140 4.26 -4.63 -25.23
N GLU A 141 3.09 -4.57 -24.56
CA GLU A 141 3.05 -4.18 -23.14
C GLU A 141 3.89 -5.17 -22.32
N VAL A 142 5.01 -4.68 -21.76
CA VAL A 142 5.90 -5.49 -20.93
C VAL A 142 5.43 -5.41 -19.48
N VAL A 143 5.20 -6.55 -18.87
CA VAL A 143 4.74 -6.68 -17.47
C VAL A 143 5.89 -7.18 -16.62
N VAL A 144 6.05 -6.64 -15.41
CA VAL A 144 7.00 -7.17 -14.43
C VAL A 144 6.37 -8.40 -13.77
N VAL A 145 7.04 -9.54 -13.81
CA VAL A 145 6.58 -10.79 -13.18
C VAL A 145 7.71 -11.36 -12.33
N GLY A 146 7.66 -11.05 -11.06
CA GLY A 146 8.69 -11.47 -10.12
C GLY A 146 10.06 -10.87 -10.45
N TYR A 147 11.04 -11.71 -10.63
CA TYR A 147 12.44 -11.32 -10.88
C TYR A 147 12.77 -11.00 -12.34
N GLY A 148 11.76 -10.77 -13.20
CA GLY A 148 11.96 -10.48 -14.61
C GLY A 148 10.80 -9.72 -15.24
N THR A 149 11.00 -9.30 -16.48
CA THR A 149 9.97 -8.69 -17.32
C THR A 149 9.57 -9.66 -18.43
N MET A 150 8.29 -9.72 -18.74
CA MET A 150 7.73 -10.54 -19.83
C MET A 150 6.78 -9.71 -20.68
N LYS A 151 6.67 -10.04 -21.97
CA LYS A 151 5.59 -9.48 -22.79
C LYS A 151 4.25 -9.95 -22.24
N LYS A 152 3.24 -9.10 -22.26
CA LYS A 152 1.88 -9.46 -21.82
C LYS A 152 1.31 -10.64 -22.60
N SER A 153 1.66 -10.73 -23.88
CA SER A 153 1.33 -11.87 -24.75
C SER A 153 1.87 -13.20 -24.23
N ASP A 154 3.05 -13.20 -23.59
CA ASP A 154 3.74 -14.40 -23.14
C ASP A 154 3.33 -14.84 -21.75
N LEU A 155 2.48 -14.07 -21.07
CA LEU A 155 2.00 -14.41 -19.74
C LEU A 155 1.10 -15.64 -19.77
N THR A 156 1.43 -16.62 -18.93
CA THR A 156 0.64 -17.83 -18.71
C THR A 156 -0.25 -17.74 -17.47
N GLY A 157 0.03 -16.80 -16.56
CA GLY A 157 -0.71 -16.55 -15.31
C GLY A 157 -1.67 -15.35 -15.40
N ALA A 158 -2.57 -15.25 -14.41
CA ALA A 158 -3.49 -14.13 -14.26
C ALA A 158 -2.80 -12.91 -13.65
N VAL A 159 -2.48 -11.93 -14.46
CA VAL A 159 -1.88 -10.64 -14.07
C VAL A 159 -2.73 -9.50 -14.57
N SER A 160 -3.01 -8.53 -13.72
CA SER A 160 -3.70 -7.29 -14.09
C SER A 160 -2.79 -6.10 -13.86
N SER A 161 -2.70 -5.22 -14.85
CA SER A 161 -1.87 -4.02 -14.79
C SER A 161 -2.72 -2.76 -14.80
N VAL A 162 -2.35 -1.79 -13.97
CA VAL A 162 -2.90 -0.43 -13.95
C VAL A 162 -1.76 0.52 -14.28
N GLY A 163 -1.87 1.20 -15.41
CA GLY A 163 -0.83 2.09 -15.92
C GLY A 163 -0.94 3.52 -15.38
N VAL A 164 0.06 4.35 -15.72
CA VAL A 164 0.12 5.77 -15.36
C VAL A 164 -1.15 6.52 -15.72
N LYS A 165 -1.75 6.28 -16.90
CA LYS A 165 -2.97 6.95 -17.34
C LYS A 165 -4.12 6.69 -16.38
N ASP A 166 -4.30 5.43 -15.97
CA ASP A 166 -5.39 5.04 -15.07
C ASP A 166 -5.19 5.61 -13.65
N ILE A 167 -3.93 5.80 -13.22
CA ILE A 167 -3.58 6.29 -11.87
C ILE A 167 -3.64 7.83 -11.81
N LYS A 168 -3.10 8.50 -12.83
CA LYS A 168 -2.91 9.96 -12.86
C LYS A 168 -4.21 10.74 -12.76
N ASP A 169 -5.29 10.20 -13.36
CA ASP A 169 -6.58 10.86 -13.42
C ASP A 169 -7.43 10.66 -12.13
N SER A 170 -6.90 9.92 -11.16
CA SER A 170 -7.57 9.68 -9.88
C SER A 170 -7.13 10.73 -8.84
N PRO A 171 -8.02 11.59 -8.32
CA PRO A 171 -7.68 12.66 -7.37
C PRO A 171 -7.57 12.16 -5.93
N VAL A 172 -6.94 11.00 -5.72
CA VAL A 172 -6.81 10.31 -4.43
C VAL A 172 -5.41 10.47 -3.82
N ALA A 173 -5.25 10.15 -2.53
CA ALA A 173 -4.01 10.39 -1.80
C ALA A 173 -3.01 9.22 -1.90
N ASN A 174 -3.50 7.99 -2.07
CA ASN A 174 -2.66 6.82 -2.12
C ASN A 174 -2.96 5.91 -3.33
N ILE A 175 -1.98 5.10 -3.69
CA ILE A 175 -2.00 4.19 -4.84
C ILE A 175 -3.13 3.15 -4.71
N GLY A 176 -3.39 2.66 -3.51
CA GLY A 176 -4.45 1.69 -3.28
C GLY A 176 -5.82 2.26 -3.63
N GLN A 177 -6.13 3.47 -3.19
CA GLN A 177 -7.36 4.17 -3.58
C GLN A 177 -7.47 4.32 -5.11
N ALA A 178 -6.35 4.65 -5.78
CA ALA A 178 -6.32 4.80 -7.24
C ALA A 178 -6.62 3.50 -8.01
N MET A 179 -6.38 2.34 -7.40
CA MET A 179 -6.64 1.02 -7.98
C MET A 179 -8.09 0.56 -7.78
N GLN A 180 -8.84 1.19 -6.88
CA GLN A 180 -10.21 0.79 -6.53
C GLN A 180 -11.12 0.77 -7.77
N GLY A 181 -11.81 -0.36 -7.99
CA GLY A 181 -12.70 -0.55 -9.14
C GLY A 181 -12.00 -0.78 -10.50
N LYS A 182 -10.65 -0.69 -10.58
CA LYS A 182 -9.90 -0.81 -11.85
C LYS A 182 -9.32 -2.20 -12.10
N VAL A 183 -9.27 -3.05 -11.07
CA VAL A 183 -8.67 -4.39 -11.12
C VAL A 183 -9.71 -5.43 -10.73
N SER A 184 -10.04 -6.36 -11.64
CA SER A 184 -10.93 -7.48 -11.33
C SER A 184 -10.29 -8.41 -10.29
N GLY A 185 -11.09 -8.98 -9.39
CA GLY A 185 -10.62 -9.88 -8.33
C GLY A 185 -9.91 -9.17 -7.16
N VAL A 186 -9.88 -7.84 -7.15
CA VAL A 186 -9.26 -7.04 -6.09
C VAL A 186 -10.30 -6.19 -5.39
N GLN A 187 -10.47 -6.40 -4.11
CA GLN A 187 -11.28 -5.57 -3.23
C GLN A 187 -10.37 -4.63 -2.47
N ILE A 188 -10.68 -3.35 -2.49
CA ILE A 188 -9.97 -2.30 -1.77
C ILE A 188 -10.94 -1.63 -0.84
N ILE A 189 -10.61 -1.61 0.44
CA ILE A 189 -11.41 -1.01 1.51
C ILE A 189 -10.59 0.13 2.09
N ASP A 190 -11.14 1.32 2.01
CA ASP A 190 -10.57 2.54 2.56
C ASP A 190 -11.39 2.98 3.78
N ALA A 191 -10.75 3.17 4.91
CA ALA A 191 -11.39 3.67 6.13
C ALA A 191 -11.68 5.18 6.08
N GLY A 192 -11.18 5.88 5.05
CA GLY A 192 -11.40 7.31 4.83
C GLY A 192 -10.57 8.24 5.71
N LYS A 193 -9.78 7.72 6.65
CA LYS A 193 -8.92 8.52 7.51
C LYS A 193 -7.65 8.96 6.76
N PRO A 194 -7.29 10.26 6.77
CA PRO A 194 -6.08 10.75 6.12
C PRO A 194 -4.82 10.02 6.59
N GLY A 195 -3.98 9.61 5.63
CA GLY A 195 -2.72 8.93 5.91
C GLY A 195 -2.82 7.45 6.29
N ASP A 196 -4.01 6.88 6.46
CA ASP A 196 -4.16 5.47 6.71
C ASP A 196 -3.97 4.63 5.44
N ASN A 197 -3.56 3.39 5.62
CA ASN A 197 -3.42 2.44 4.54
C ASN A 197 -4.77 1.82 4.20
N VAL A 198 -5.00 1.61 2.91
CA VAL A 198 -6.15 0.82 2.46
C VAL A 198 -5.92 -0.66 2.74
N THR A 199 -7.00 -1.39 3.03
CA THR A 199 -6.99 -2.84 3.09
C THR A 199 -7.22 -3.41 1.69
N ILE A 200 -6.32 -4.27 1.22
CA ILE A 200 -6.40 -4.90 -0.09
C ILE A 200 -6.66 -6.40 0.10
N LYS A 201 -7.65 -6.94 -0.59
CA LYS A 201 -7.94 -8.38 -0.63
C LYS A 201 -7.98 -8.85 -2.07
N ILE A 202 -7.24 -9.93 -2.38
CA ILE A 202 -7.15 -10.49 -3.73
C ILE A 202 -7.82 -11.88 -3.71
N ARG A 203 -8.90 -12.03 -4.53
CA ARG A 203 -9.68 -13.28 -4.63
C ARG A 203 -10.25 -13.75 -3.29
N GLY A 204 -10.74 -12.79 -2.49
CA GLY A 204 -11.33 -13.03 -1.18
C GLY A 204 -10.30 -13.28 -0.07
N LEU A 205 -10.82 -13.62 1.12
CA LEU A 205 -10.01 -13.95 2.28
C LEU A 205 -9.44 -15.36 2.13
N GLY A 206 -8.13 -15.50 2.22
CA GLY A 206 -7.43 -16.79 2.09
C GLY A 206 -7.13 -17.47 3.43
N THR A 207 -7.17 -16.73 4.53
CA THR A 207 -6.88 -17.20 5.88
C THR A 207 -7.66 -16.35 6.89
N ILE A 208 -7.85 -16.85 8.11
CA ILE A 208 -8.37 -16.08 9.24
C ILE A 208 -7.34 -15.14 9.85
N ASN A 209 -6.06 -15.34 9.52
CA ASN A 209 -4.96 -14.48 9.95
C ASN A 209 -4.79 -13.28 9.00
N ASN A 210 -3.56 -12.77 8.87
CA ASN A 210 -3.27 -11.70 7.92
C ASN A 210 -3.44 -12.16 6.47
N SER A 211 -4.49 -11.69 5.81
CA SER A 211 -4.80 -11.98 4.41
C SER A 211 -4.44 -10.82 3.46
N ASN A 212 -3.58 -9.88 3.87
CA ASN A 212 -3.10 -8.82 3.01
C ASN A 212 -2.13 -9.37 1.95
N PRO A 213 -2.14 -8.83 0.72
CA PRO A 213 -1.18 -9.21 -0.30
C PRO A 213 0.21 -8.68 0.06
N LEU A 214 1.22 -9.33 -0.50
CA LEU A 214 2.59 -8.81 -0.46
C LEU A 214 2.72 -7.57 -1.32
N ILE A 215 3.27 -6.51 -0.76
CA ILE A 215 3.66 -5.30 -1.51
C ILE A 215 5.12 -5.44 -1.95
N VAL A 216 5.38 -5.19 -3.22
CA VAL A 216 6.74 -5.20 -3.81
C VAL A 216 6.97 -3.88 -4.53
N ILE A 217 7.96 -3.10 -4.12
CA ILE A 217 8.31 -1.82 -4.72
C ILE A 217 9.68 -1.96 -5.39
N ASP A 218 9.74 -1.76 -6.69
CA ASP A 218 10.97 -1.88 -7.50
C ASP A 218 11.75 -3.18 -7.24
N GLY A 219 11.01 -4.28 -7.04
CA GLY A 219 11.55 -5.61 -6.78
C GLY A 219 11.80 -5.95 -5.31
N ILE A 220 11.63 -5.01 -4.38
CA ILE A 220 11.82 -5.24 -2.94
C ILE A 220 10.50 -5.53 -2.25
N PRO A 221 10.32 -6.73 -1.66
CA PRO A 221 9.22 -7.03 -0.76
C PRO A 221 9.30 -6.16 0.50
N THR A 222 8.25 -5.39 0.77
CA THR A 222 8.22 -4.41 1.86
C THR A 222 6.90 -4.47 2.60
N ASP A 223 6.92 -4.04 3.86
CA ASP A 223 5.73 -3.72 4.65
C ASP A 223 5.44 -2.21 4.67
N LEU A 224 6.08 -1.45 3.78
CA LEU A 224 5.82 -0.03 3.59
C LEU A 224 4.37 0.17 3.14
N GLY A 225 3.66 1.04 3.83
CA GLY A 225 2.29 1.38 3.48
C GLY A 225 2.20 2.10 2.13
N LEU A 226 1.16 1.80 1.36
CA LEU A 226 0.91 2.49 0.09
C LEU A 226 0.66 4.00 0.25
N SER A 227 0.23 4.41 1.45
CA SER A 227 0.09 5.83 1.82
C SER A 227 1.43 6.57 1.89
N SER A 228 2.56 5.89 2.02
CA SER A 228 3.90 6.49 2.08
C SER A 228 4.48 6.85 0.71
N LEU A 229 3.88 6.39 -0.38
CA LEU A 229 4.36 6.62 -1.74
C LEU A 229 3.66 7.80 -2.41
N ASN A 230 4.42 8.54 -3.22
CA ASN A 230 3.84 9.59 -4.07
C ASN A 230 3.34 8.98 -5.38
N MET A 231 2.06 9.18 -5.69
CA MET A 231 1.43 8.68 -6.92
C MET A 231 2.11 9.21 -8.19
N ALA A 232 2.66 10.44 -8.13
CA ALA A 232 3.34 11.05 -9.27
C ALA A 232 4.63 10.31 -9.65
N ASP A 233 5.21 9.51 -8.75
CA ASP A 233 6.45 8.75 -8.96
C ASP A 233 6.20 7.34 -9.47
N VAL A 234 4.95 6.87 -9.47
CA VAL A 234 4.58 5.54 -9.94
C VAL A 234 4.41 5.52 -11.45
N GLU A 235 4.99 4.51 -12.08
CA GLU A 235 4.82 4.23 -13.51
C GLU A 235 3.69 3.24 -13.74
N ARG A 236 3.63 2.17 -12.91
CA ARG A 236 2.68 1.09 -13.08
C ARG A 236 2.49 0.31 -11.80
N VAL A 237 1.31 -0.28 -11.66
CA VAL A 237 0.99 -1.27 -10.63
C VAL A 237 0.53 -2.56 -11.29
N ASP A 238 1.22 -3.66 -11.01
CA ASP A 238 0.88 -4.99 -11.50
C ASP A 238 0.37 -5.85 -10.34
N VAL A 239 -0.77 -6.50 -10.50
CA VAL A 239 -1.36 -7.37 -9.48
C VAL A 239 -1.29 -8.81 -9.95
N LEU A 240 -0.50 -9.64 -9.24
CA LEU A 240 -0.38 -11.06 -9.46
C LEU A 240 -1.45 -11.78 -8.63
N LYS A 241 -2.39 -12.47 -9.29
CA LYS A 241 -3.60 -12.99 -8.63
C LYS A 241 -3.63 -14.52 -8.50
N ASP A 242 -2.85 -15.23 -9.29
CA ASP A 242 -2.82 -16.70 -9.26
C ASP A 242 -1.50 -17.26 -8.73
N ALA A 243 -1.55 -18.52 -8.28
CA ALA A 243 -0.40 -19.17 -7.69
C ALA A 243 0.74 -19.37 -8.70
N SER A 244 0.48 -19.44 -10.02
CA SER A 244 1.55 -19.57 -11.01
C SER A 244 2.38 -18.29 -11.17
N ALA A 245 1.72 -17.13 -11.08
CA ALA A 245 2.38 -15.84 -11.09
C ALA A 245 3.06 -15.51 -9.75
N THR A 246 2.44 -15.89 -8.62
CA THR A 246 2.93 -15.55 -7.27
C THR A 246 3.90 -16.57 -6.67
N ALA A 247 4.02 -17.80 -7.22
CA ALA A 247 4.88 -18.85 -6.67
C ALA A 247 6.35 -18.45 -6.55
N ILE A 248 6.84 -17.53 -7.38
CA ILE A 248 8.20 -17.00 -7.28
C ILE A 248 8.44 -16.22 -5.98
N TYR A 249 7.38 -15.68 -5.35
CA TYR A 249 7.40 -15.05 -4.03
C TYR A 249 7.11 -16.04 -2.90
N GLY A 250 6.83 -17.32 -3.23
CA GLY A 250 6.72 -18.45 -2.31
C GLY A 250 5.73 -18.20 -1.18
N SER A 251 6.24 -18.31 0.04
CA SER A 251 5.48 -18.16 1.28
C SER A 251 4.87 -16.78 1.51
N ARG A 252 5.35 -15.74 0.85
CA ARG A 252 4.80 -14.39 0.94
C ARG A 252 3.74 -14.10 -0.15
N GLY A 253 3.61 -15.01 -1.14
CA GLY A 253 2.70 -14.82 -2.29
C GLY A 253 1.30 -15.42 -2.14
N ALA A 254 0.97 -16.06 -1.01
CA ALA A 254 -0.29 -16.80 -0.80
C ALA A 254 -1.55 -15.95 -0.95
N ASN A 255 -1.50 -14.69 -0.56
CA ASN A 255 -2.61 -13.75 -0.63
C ASN A 255 -2.57 -12.83 -1.87
N GLY A 256 -1.70 -13.17 -2.85
CA GLY A 256 -1.44 -12.33 -4.02
C GLY A 256 -0.28 -11.36 -3.80
N VAL A 257 0.14 -10.71 -4.86
CA VAL A 257 1.25 -9.74 -4.84
C VAL A 257 0.84 -8.48 -5.60
N VAL A 258 1.08 -7.32 -5.00
CA VAL A 258 0.94 -6.00 -5.63
C VAL A 258 2.34 -5.46 -5.90
N MET A 259 2.69 -5.36 -7.16
CA MET A 259 3.99 -4.89 -7.61
C MET A 259 3.87 -3.45 -8.07
N ILE A 260 4.68 -2.57 -7.52
CA ILE A 260 4.74 -1.16 -7.85
C ILE A 260 6.07 -0.91 -8.55
N THR A 261 5.99 -0.39 -9.76
CA THR A 261 7.16 0.06 -10.52
C THR A 261 7.20 1.57 -10.52
N SER A 262 8.29 2.13 -10.04
CA SER A 262 8.50 3.58 -10.03
C SER A 262 9.06 4.07 -11.36
N LYS A 263 8.86 5.37 -11.65
CA LYS A 263 9.35 6.04 -12.85
C LYS A 263 10.86 6.02 -12.92
N ARG A 264 11.38 5.89 -14.14
CA ARG A 264 12.80 5.93 -14.48
C ARG A 264 13.08 7.01 -15.51
N GLY A 265 14.35 7.37 -15.66
CA GLY A 265 14.78 8.21 -16.74
C GLY A 265 14.74 7.45 -18.08
N ALA A 266 14.58 8.19 -19.15
CA ALA A 266 14.71 7.70 -20.53
C ALA A 266 15.84 8.45 -21.24
N GLU A 267 16.33 7.86 -22.33
CA GLU A 267 17.30 8.54 -23.18
C GLU A 267 16.70 9.83 -23.76
N GLY A 268 17.44 10.93 -23.68
CA GLY A 268 17.05 12.23 -24.19
C GLY A 268 17.42 13.39 -23.29
N ALA A 269 17.01 14.58 -23.71
CA ALA A 269 17.20 15.80 -22.94
C ALA A 269 16.46 15.74 -21.61
N GLY A 270 17.04 16.33 -20.58
CA GLY A 270 16.44 16.40 -19.26
C GLY A 270 15.06 17.08 -19.29
N LYS A 271 14.05 16.44 -18.68
CA LYS A 271 12.68 16.92 -18.60
C LYS A 271 12.31 17.21 -17.14
N VAL A 272 11.87 18.44 -16.88
CA VAL A 272 11.24 18.81 -15.61
C VAL A 272 9.73 18.62 -15.73
N THR A 273 9.12 17.96 -14.74
CA THR A 273 7.66 17.83 -14.63
C THR A 273 7.21 18.38 -13.29
N VAL A 274 6.23 19.24 -13.31
CA VAL A 274 5.60 19.83 -12.11
C VAL A 274 4.14 19.42 -12.10
N ASN A 275 3.68 18.88 -10.96
CA ASN A 275 2.28 18.56 -10.74
C ASN A 275 1.81 19.28 -9.47
N ALA A 276 0.61 19.89 -9.56
CA ALA A 276 -0.07 20.50 -8.44
C ALA A 276 -1.54 20.09 -8.49
N ASN A 277 -2.06 19.55 -7.39
CA ASN A 277 -3.44 19.10 -7.28
C ASN A 277 -4.07 19.64 -6.01
N TRP A 278 -5.29 20.17 -6.14
CA TRP A 278 -6.14 20.54 -5.02
C TRP A 278 -7.44 19.76 -5.10
N ALA A 279 -7.93 19.32 -3.95
CA ALA A 279 -9.21 18.64 -3.87
C ALA A 279 -9.97 19.08 -2.61
N ILE A 280 -11.29 19.14 -2.73
CA ILE A 280 -12.23 19.38 -1.65
C ILE A 280 -12.89 18.04 -1.32
N GLN A 281 -12.99 17.71 -0.05
CA GLN A 281 -13.52 16.45 0.45
C GLN A 281 -14.69 16.70 1.40
N ASN A 282 -15.81 16.03 1.16
CA ASN A 282 -16.99 16.07 2.01
C ASN A 282 -17.49 14.66 2.26
N ALA A 283 -18.22 14.46 3.38
CA ALA A 283 -18.93 13.21 3.60
C ALA A 283 -19.98 13.01 2.49
N THR A 284 -19.99 11.85 1.86
CA THR A 284 -20.93 11.55 0.76
C THR A 284 -22.34 11.23 1.27
N LYS A 285 -22.44 10.72 2.48
CA LYS A 285 -23.70 10.41 3.16
C LYS A 285 -23.48 10.50 4.66
N VAL A 286 -24.35 11.24 5.33
CA VAL A 286 -24.45 11.33 6.79
C VAL A 286 -25.82 10.78 7.18
N PRO A 287 -25.90 9.88 8.17
CA PRO A 287 -27.20 9.40 8.66
C PRO A 287 -28.04 10.55 9.21
N ASP A 288 -29.33 10.51 8.95
CA ASP A 288 -30.29 11.41 9.60
C ASP A 288 -30.45 11.00 11.06
N MET A 289 -30.17 11.92 11.98
CA MET A 289 -30.28 11.71 13.41
C MET A 289 -31.53 12.41 13.95
N LEU A 290 -32.07 11.90 15.04
CA LEU A 290 -33.17 12.56 15.74
C LEU A 290 -32.68 13.88 16.33
N ASN A 291 -33.50 14.93 16.21
CA ASN A 291 -33.29 16.18 16.94
C ASN A 291 -33.67 16.04 18.41
N ALA A 292 -33.40 17.08 19.24
CA ALA A 292 -33.64 17.01 20.69
C ALA A 292 -35.09 16.75 21.03
N ALA A 293 -36.04 17.43 20.38
CA ALA A 293 -37.47 17.24 20.62
C ALA A 293 -37.95 15.83 20.22
N GLN A 294 -37.51 15.33 19.06
CA GLN A 294 -37.85 13.98 18.60
C GLN A 294 -37.26 12.90 19.50
N TYR A 295 -36.00 13.07 19.92
CA TYR A 295 -35.36 12.14 20.84
C TYR A 295 -36.10 12.08 22.20
N ALA A 296 -36.42 13.22 22.77
CA ALA A 296 -37.13 13.32 24.05
C ALA A 296 -38.53 12.69 23.98
N ALA A 297 -39.25 12.94 22.87
CA ALA A 297 -40.57 12.34 22.66
C ALA A 297 -40.48 10.80 22.58
N LEU A 298 -39.51 10.28 21.79
CA LEU A 298 -39.29 8.83 21.70
C LEU A 298 -38.85 8.21 23.04
N SER A 299 -37.97 8.91 23.78
CA SER A 299 -37.50 8.47 25.10
C SER A 299 -38.66 8.41 26.11
N ASN A 300 -39.54 9.42 26.14
CA ASN A 300 -40.70 9.43 27.03
C ASN A 300 -41.69 8.31 26.64
N ASP A 301 -41.91 8.06 25.36
CA ASP A 301 -42.77 6.98 24.88
C ASP A 301 -42.21 5.60 25.30
N MET A 302 -40.90 5.41 25.18
CA MET A 302 -40.23 4.19 25.62
C MET A 302 -40.35 3.96 27.13
N LEU A 303 -40.14 5.00 27.93
CA LEU A 303 -40.28 4.91 29.41
C LEU A 303 -41.71 4.59 29.80
N SER A 304 -42.68 5.28 29.19
CA SER A 304 -44.09 5.02 29.42
C SER A 304 -44.50 3.59 29.09
N ASN A 305 -43.97 3.01 28.02
CA ASN A 305 -44.24 1.63 27.63
C ASN A 305 -43.60 0.58 28.55
N ASN A 306 -42.60 0.98 29.33
CA ASN A 306 -41.99 0.14 30.37
C ASN A 306 -42.57 0.34 31.77
N ASP A 307 -43.65 1.11 31.92
CA ASP A 307 -44.21 1.54 33.20
C ASP A 307 -43.21 2.34 34.06
N ASP A 308 -42.20 2.94 33.44
CA ASP A 308 -41.23 3.80 34.09
C ASP A 308 -41.71 5.25 34.11
N ASN A 309 -41.19 6.05 35.04
CA ASN A 309 -41.46 7.48 35.07
C ASN A 309 -40.85 8.20 33.87
N THR A 310 -41.60 9.12 33.26
CA THR A 310 -41.06 10.00 32.21
C THR A 310 -39.93 10.86 32.76
N ASN A 311 -39.00 11.24 31.89
CA ASN A 311 -37.88 12.04 32.31
C ASN A 311 -38.30 13.45 32.73
N PRO A 312 -38.02 13.90 33.97
CA PRO A 312 -38.45 15.20 34.47
C PRO A 312 -37.77 16.37 33.73
N TYR A 313 -36.57 16.17 33.09
CA TYR A 313 -35.84 17.23 32.41
C TYR A 313 -36.40 17.58 31.03
N TRP A 314 -37.12 16.64 30.40
CA TRP A 314 -37.81 16.88 29.13
C TRP A 314 -39.25 16.34 29.08
N ALA A 315 -39.95 16.63 30.16
CA ALA A 315 -41.37 16.30 30.24
C ALA A 315 -42.21 16.91 29.12
N ASP A 316 -41.82 18.10 28.64
CA ASP A 316 -42.35 18.71 27.40
C ASP A 316 -41.26 18.74 26.31
N PRO A 317 -41.23 17.74 25.42
CA PRO A 317 -40.24 17.70 24.34
C PRO A 317 -40.25 18.90 23.39
N SER A 318 -41.38 19.60 23.27
CA SER A 318 -41.51 20.74 22.33
C SER A 318 -40.63 21.92 22.71
N LEU A 319 -40.24 22.04 23.96
CA LEU A 319 -39.39 23.13 24.47
C LEU A 319 -37.90 22.95 24.12
N LEU A 320 -37.48 21.77 23.70
CA LEU A 320 -36.08 21.46 23.47
C LEU A 320 -35.55 21.89 22.08
N GLY A 321 -36.45 22.18 21.12
CA GLY A 321 -36.05 22.61 19.79
C GLY A 321 -35.27 21.56 19.01
N THR A 322 -34.31 22.00 18.18
CA THR A 322 -33.49 21.12 17.37
C THR A 322 -32.35 20.47 18.15
N GLY A 323 -31.80 21.15 19.17
CA GLY A 323 -30.66 20.70 19.93
C GLY A 323 -29.37 20.61 19.08
N THR A 324 -28.46 19.72 19.45
CA THR A 324 -27.15 19.53 18.86
C THR A 324 -27.16 18.40 17.83
N ASN A 325 -26.76 18.67 16.59
CA ASN A 325 -26.39 17.65 15.61
C ASN A 325 -24.89 17.36 15.73
N TRP A 326 -24.55 16.35 16.52
CA TRP A 326 -23.15 15.99 16.81
C TRP A 326 -22.34 15.59 15.59
N LEU A 327 -22.98 15.05 14.53
CA LEU A 327 -22.30 14.73 13.29
C LEU A 327 -21.93 15.98 12.50
N ASP A 328 -22.82 16.99 12.44
CA ASP A 328 -22.52 18.27 11.77
C ASP A 328 -21.43 19.04 12.52
N GLU A 329 -21.41 18.97 13.86
CA GLU A 329 -20.34 19.59 14.68
C GLU A 329 -18.98 18.90 14.51
N MET A 330 -18.97 17.60 14.21
CA MET A 330 -17.74 16.82 14.03
C MET A 330 -17.19 16.90 12.61
N LEU A 331 -18.07 17.02 11.60
CA LEU A 331 -17.71 16.91 10.21
C LEU A 331 -17.47 18.31 9.59
N ARG A 332 -16.46 18.37 8.74
CA ARG A 332 -16.13 19.58 7.98
C ARG A 332 -15.81 19.27 6.53
N THR A 333 -15.71 20.30 5.72
CA THR A 333 -15.09 20.20 4.41
C THR A 333 -13.58 20.08 4.57
N GLY A 334 -13.03 18.93 4.18
CA GLY A 334 -11.58 18.70 4.14
C GLY A 334 -10.95 19.25 2.86
N VAL A 335 -9.70 19.68 2.94
CA VAL A 335 -8.92 20.16 1.79
C VAL A 335 -7.68 19.28 1.64
N LYS A 336 -7.37 18.89 0.41
CA LYS A 336 -6.16 18.17 0.07
C LYS A 336 -5.36 18.94 -0.95
N GLN A 337 -4.06 19.11 -0.69
CA GLN A 337 -3.11 19.77 -1.56
C GLN A 337 -1.92 18.85 -1.80
N SER A 338 -1.54 18.64 -3.05
CA SER A 338 -0.41 17.80 -3.41
C SER A 338 0.44 18.49 -4.45
N TYR A 339 1.72 18.59 -4.20
CA TYR A 339 2.71 19.21 -5.08
C TYR A 339 3.84 18.21 -5.34
N SER A 340 4.27 18.09 -6.58
CA SER A 340 5.45 17.31 -6.90
C SER A 340 6.25 17.94 -8.03
N VAL A 341 7.57 17.84 -7.93
CA VAL A 341 8.53 18.23 -8.96
C VAL A 341 9.42 17.04 -9.24
N SER A 342 9.59 16.70 -10.51
CA SER A 342 10.51 15.66 -10.92
C SER A 342 11.38 16.10 -12.07
N TYR A 343 12.61 15.56 -12.09
CA TYR A 343 13.59 15.74 -13.17
C TYR A 343 14.02 14.36 -13.66
N SER A 344 13.85 14.12 -14.95
CA SER A 344 14.21 12.85 -15.59
C SER A 344 14.96 13.07 -16.88
N GLY A 345 15.90 12.18 -17.20
CA GLY A 345 16.65 12.24 -18.43
C GLY A 345 17.68 11.12 -18.49
N GLY A 346 18.52 11.14 -19.52
CA GLY A 346 19.55 10.15 -19.61
C GLY A 346 20.30 10.19 -20.93
N THR A 347 21.36 9.41 -20.99
CA THR A 347 22.13 9.09 -22.15
C THR A 347 21.99 7.60 -22.47
N GLU A 348 22.51 7.13 -23.58
CA GLU A 348 22.56 5.69 -23.90
C GLU A 348 23.12 4.81 -22.75
N LYS A 349 24.02 5.37 -21.91
CA LYS A 349 24.68 4.62 -20.83
C LYS A 349 24.13 4.86 -19.43
N ALA A 350 23.44 5.95 -19.20
CA ALA A 350 22.95 6.29 -17.86
C ALA A 350 21.61 7.02 -17.92
N HIS A 351 20.65 6.54 -17.14
CA HIS A 351 19.34 7.17 -16.96
C HIS A 351 19.16 7.56 -15.51
N TYR A 352 18.46 8.65 -15.26
CA TYR A 352 18.18 9.14 -13.93
C TYR A 352 16.77 9.71 -13.83
N TYR A 353 16.17 9.52 -12.67
CA TYR A 353 14.91 10.11 -12.26
C TYR A 353 15.07 10.59 -10.82
N VAL A 354 14.73 11.85 -10.53
CA VAL A 354 14.74 12.42 -9.18
C VAL A 354 13.46 13.20 -9.01
N SER A 355 12.78 13.02 -7.87
CA SER A 355 11.57 13.76 -7.55
C SER A 355 11.51 14.14 -6.09
N GLY A 356 10.77 15.22 -5.82
CA GLY A 356 10.32 15.64 -4.50
C GLY A 356 8.83 15.89 -4.51
N GLY A 357 8.12 15.46 -3.47
CA GLY A 357 6.68 15.63 -3.35
C GLY A 357 6.27 16.06 -1.95
N PHE A 358 5.21 16.84 -1.86
CA PHE A 358 4.58 17.27 -0.62
C PHE A 358 3.07 17.06 -0.71
N LEU A 359 2.48 16.49 0.32
CA LEU A 359 1.05 16.29 0.49
C LEU A 359 0.63 16.89 1.84
N ASP A 360 -0.40 17.71 1.80
CA ASP A 360 -1.10 18.23 2.98
C ASP A 360 -2.59 17.95 2.81
N GLN A 361 -3.16 17.21 3.76
CA GLN A 361 -4.56 16.78 3.73
C GLN A 361 -5.20 17.00 5.09
N SER A 362 -6.18 17.91 5.16
CA SER A 362 -7.12 17.95 6.28
C SER A 362 -8.26 16.96 6.04
N GLY A 363 -8.59 16.20 7.10
CA GLY A 363 -9.70 15.24 7.08
C GLY A 363 -11.06 15.92 7.09
N ILE A 364 -12.09 15.12 6.78
CA ILE A 364 -13.49 15.54 6.93
C ILE A 364 -13.95 15.54 8.39
N VAL A 365 -13.18 14.94 9.30
CA VAL A 365 -13.34 15.10 10.75
C VAL A 365 -12.45 16.23 11.20
N GLU A 366 -13.01 17.12 12.04
CA GLU A 366 -12.27 18.28 12.58
C GLU A 366 -11.00 17.83 13.31
N SER A 367 -9.94 18.65 13.30
CA SER A 367 -8.62 18.38 13.91
C SER A 367 -7.82 17.21 13.33
N VAL A 368 -8.36 16.43 12.38
CA VAL A 368 -7.64 15.32 11.76
C VAL A 368 -6.86 15.82 10.55
N ASN A 369 -5.54 15.71 10.59
CA ASN A 369 -4.64 16.18 9.52
C ASN A 369 -3.58 15.13 9.19
N TYR A 370 -3.09 15.17 7.95
CA TYR A 370 -2.00 14.34 7.47
C TYR A 370 -1.08 15.15 6.57
N ARG A 371 0.20 15.17 6.88
CA ARG A 371 1.23 15.78 6.06
C ARG A 371 2.29 14.77 5.71
N ARG A 372 2.78 14.82 4.47
CA ARG A 372 3.83 13.91 3.99
C ARG A 372 4.76 14.61 3.03
N PHE A 373 6.05 14.38 3.21
CA PHE A 373 7.09 14.72 2.25
C PHE A 373 7.67 13.42 1.67
N ASN A 374 7.92 13.39 0.36
CA ASN A 374 8.55 12.27 -0.35
C ASN A 374 9.77 12.74 -1.12
N PHE A 375 10.75 11.87 -1.21
CA PHE A 375 11.89 11.98 -2.11
C PHE A 375 12.13 10.64 -2.80
N GLN A 376 12.34 10.67 -4.12
CA GLN A 376 12.63 9.50 -4.95
C GLN A 376 13.86 9.78 -5.79
N ALA A 377 14.78 8.81 -5.88
CA ALA A 377 15.91 8.87 -6.77
C ALA A 377 16.18 7.49 -7.38
N ASN A 378 16.08 7.38 -8.70
CA ASN A 378 16.29 6.15 -9.45
C ASN A 378 17.39 6.39 -10.49
N SER A 379 18.30 5.43 -10.63
CA SER A 379 19.31 5.48 -11.67
C SER A 379 19.62 4.11 -12.26
N ASP A 380 19.90 4.10 -13.55
CA ASP A 380 20.44 2.97 -14.29
C ASP A 380 21.75 3.40 -14.91
N ALA A 381 22.84 2.65 -14.71
CA ALA A 381 24.16 2.96 -15.23
C ALA A 381 24.79 1.73 -15.88
N GLN A 382 25.01 1.79 -17.20
CA GLN A 382 25.79 0.81 -17.94
C GLN A 382 27.28 1.19 -17.86
N VAL A 383 28.00 0.60 -16.89
CA VAL A 383 29.42 0.91 -16.62
C VAL A 383 30.29 0.47 -17.80
N ASN A 384 30.01 -0.72 -18.31
CA ASN A 384 30.62 -1.27 -19.51
C ASN A 384 29.69 -2.31 -20.14
N LYS A 385 30.13 -3.02 -21.21
CA LYS A 385 29.28 -3.96 -21.98
C LYS A 385 28.77 -5.15 -21.15
N TRP A 386 29.45 -5.48 -20.08
CA TRP A 386 29.11 -6.64 -19.23
C TRP A 386 28.60 -6.29 -17.81
N LEU A 387 28.67 -5.02 -17.38
CA LEU A 387 28.30 -4.60 -16.02
C LEU A 387 27.32 -3.42 -16.08
N LYS A 388 26.15 -3.64 -15.48
CA LYS A 388 25.10 -2.61 -15.25
C LYS A 388 24.79 -2.51 -13.77
N PHE A 389 24.62 -1.28 -13.26
CA PHE A 389 24.03 -1.02 -11.94
C PHE A 389 22.67 -0.36 -12.08
N THR A 390 21.76 -0.76 -11.22
CA THR A 390 20.44 -0.13 -11.05
C THR A 390 20.29 0.22 -9.58
N THR A 391 19.94 1.46 -9.27
CA THR A 391 19.68 1.91 -7.90
C THR A 391 18.31 2.55 -7.80
N ASN A 392 17.61 2.27 -6.71
CA ASN A 392 16.35 2.92 -6.36
C ASN A 392 16.42 3.35 -4.90
N LEU A 393 16.00 4.57 -4.65
CA LEU A 393 15.93 5.17 -3.33
C LEU A 393 14.58 5.87 -3.17
N THR A 394 13.84 5.49 -2.17
CA THR A 394 12.59 6.14 -1.76
C THR A 394 12.72 6.54 -0.29
N PHE A 395 12.48 7.79 0.00
CA PHE A 395 12.40 8.32 1.36
C PHE A 395 11.05 9.01 1.54
N SER A 396 10.42 8.82 2.68
CA SER A 396 9.25 9.59 3.07
C SER A 396 9.26 9.89 4.56
N THR A 397 8.75 11.06 4.91
CA THR A 397 8.40 11.39 6.29
C THR A 397 6.95 11.86 6.32
N ASP A 398 6.23 11.43 7.32
CA ASP A 398 4.82 11.77 7.48
C ASP A 398 4.48 12.11 8.93
N VAL A 399 3.46 12.95 9.08
CA VAL A 399 2.87 13.31 10.37
C VAL A 399 1.37 13.13 10.26
N LYS A 400 0.83 12.31 11.14
CA LYS A 400 -0.61 12.14 11.38
C LYS A 400 -0.94 12.83 12.69
N GLU A 401 -1.84 13.80 12.60
CA GLU A 401 -2.33 14.57 13.76
C GLU A 401 -3.84 14.35 13.92
N GLY A 402 -4.32 14.37 15.14
CA GLY A 402 -5.75 14.33 15.43
C GLY A 402 -6.01 14.21 16.92
N GLY A 403 -7.24 14.55 17.33
CA GLY A 403 -7.77 14.20 18.63
C GLY A 403 -8.24 12.74 18.67
N SER A 404 -8.71 12.31 19.81
CA SER A 404 -9.45 11.05 19.92
C SER A 404 -10.89 11.28 19.47
N TYR A 405 -11.35 10.56 18.45
CA TYR A 405 -12.71 10.67 17.96
C TYR A 405 -13.33 9.32 17.66
N SER A 406 -14.64 9.30 17.78
CA SER A 406 -15.49 8.16 17.41
C SER A 406 -16.76 8.68 16.77
N ILE A 407 -16.95 8.40 15.49
CA ILE A 407 -18.22 8.71 14.79
C ILE A 407 -19.38 7.97 15.46
N GLY A 408 -19.15 6.73 15.94
CA GLY A 408 -20.13 5.98 16.70
C GLY A 408 -20.55 6.66 18.01
N ASP A 409 -19.63 7.37 18.69
CA ASP A 409 -19.98 8.14 19.89
C ASP A 409 -20.73 9.42 19.54
N ALA A 410 -20.37 10.09 18.42
CA ALA A 410 -21.16 11.21 17.92
C ALA A 410 -22.61 10.81 17.55
N MET A 411 -22.81 9.59 17.03
CA MET A 411 -24.14 9.05 16.75
C MET A 411 -24.91 8.66 18.01
N LYS A 412 -24.23 8.36 19.11
CA LYS A 412 -24.84 7.99 20.40
C LYS A 412 -25.03 9.17 21.36
N ALA A 413 -24.26 10.23 21.14
CA ALA A 413 -24.35 11.44 21.97
C ALA A 413 -25.75 12.07 21.83
N LEU A 414 -26.35 12.44 22.97
CA LEU A 414 -27.71 12.90 22.97
C LEU A 414 -27.85 14.32 22.38
N PRO A 415 -28.80 14.54 21.47
CA PRO A 415 -28.99 15.85 20.85
C PRO A 415 -29.49 16.92 21.85
N ILE A 416 -29.88 16.55 23.04
CA ILE A 416 -30.31 17.48 24.12
C ILE A 416 -29.11 18.18 24.75
N GLN A 417 -27.94 17.56 24.71
CA GLN A 417 -26.72 18.14 25.27
C GLN A 417 -26.10 19.18 24.34
N PRO A 418 -25.71 20.37 24.84
CA PRO A 418 -24.94 21.32 24.04
C PRO A 418 -23.50 20.86 23.88
N VAL A 419 -22.78 21.38 22.88
CA VAL A 419 -21.34 21.13 22.70
C VAL A 419 -20.53 21.73 23.85
N LYS A 420 -20.94 22.94 24.30
CA LYS A 420 -20.31 23.65 25.41
C LYS A 420 -21.36 24.16 26.38
N ASN A 421 -20.97 24.25 27.63
CA ASN A 421 -21.76 24.90 28.68
C ASN A 421 -21.72 26.43 28.51
N GLU A 422 -22.55 27.17 29.27
CA GLU A 422 -22.60 28.63 29.23
C GLU A 422 -21.30 29.31 29.64
N ASP A 423 -20.51 28.65 30.48
CA ASP A 423 -19.18 29.12 30.92
C ASP A 423 -18.06 28.87 29.89
N GLY A 424 -18.39 28.25 28.75
CA GLY A 424 -17.46 27.91 27.69
C GLY A 424 -16.73 26.56 27.87
N SER A 425 -16.92 25.89 28.97
CA SER A 425 -16.40 24.53 29.21
C SER A 425 -17.08 23.49 28.32
N TRP A 426 -16.40 22.37 28.05
CA TRP A 426 -17.00 21.28 27.30
C TRP A 426 -18.14 20.62 28.11
N SER A 427 -19.31 20.50 27.51
CA SER A 427 -20.43 19.82 28.11
C SER A 427 -20.18 18.31 28.24
N GLY A 428 -20.75 17.71 29.27
CA GLY A 428 -20.76 16.26 29.50
C GLY A 428 -22.11 15.77 29.95
N PRO A 429 -22.35 14.44 30.09
CA PRO A 429 -23.62 13.88 30.55
C PRO A 429 -23.99 14.29 31.97
N GLY A 430 -23.05 14.74 32.78
CA GLY A 430 -23.27 15.14 34.16
C GLY A 430 -23.52 13.95 35.09
N GLN A 431 -24.04 14.25 36.29
CA GLN A 431 -24.38 13.23 37.31
C GLN A 431 -25.69 12.50 36.98
N GLU A 432 -26.49 13.06 36.09
CA GLU A 432 -27.79 12.51 35.67
C GLU A 432 -27.61 11.47 34.52
N ALA A 433 -26.59 10.63 34.64
CA ALA A 433 -26.24 9.65 33.60
C ALA A 433 -27.38 8.66 33.26
N GLN A 434 -28.27 8.40 34.20
CA GLN A 434 -29.45 7.59 33.94
C GLN A 434 -30.35 8.21 32.86
N TRP A 435 -30.31 9.55 32.68
CA TRP A 435 -31.10 10.27 31.70
C TRP A 435 -30.28 10.67 30.47
N TYR A 436 -29.03 11.16 30.67
CA TYR A 436 -28.18 11.71 29.62
C TYR A 436 -27.20 10.69 29.02
N GLY A 437 -27.25 9.42 29.48
CA GLY A 437 -26.36 8.37 29.00
C GLY A 437 -24.94 8.50 29.51
N SER A 438 -24.02 7.75 28.91
CA SER A 438 -22.62 7.67 29.34
C SER A 438 -21.61 8.08 28.25
N VAL A 439 -22.07 8.62 27.14
CA VAL A 439 -21.19 9.01 26.04
C VAL A 439 -20.49 10.31 26.38
N ARG A 440 -19.17 10.32 26.30
CA ARG A 440 -18.37 11.53 26.47
C ARG A 440 -18.63 12.50 25.33
N ASN A 441 -18.42 13.80 25.59
CA ASN A 441 -18.55 14.82 24.55
C ASN A 441 -17.59 14.51 23.38
N PRO A 442 -18.10 14.14 22.20
CA PRO A 442 -17.24 13.71 21.09
C PRO A 442 -16.42 14.85 20.49
N ILE A 443 -16.89 16.10 20.59
CA ILE A 443 -16.16 17.29 20.15
C ILE A 443 -15.11 17.69 21.19
N GLY A 444 -15.45 17.60 22.48
CA GLY A 444 -14.48 17.87 23.54
C GLY A 444 -13.29 16.92 23.48
N THR A 445 -13.49 15.60 23.30
CA THR A 445 -12.38 14.64 23.14
C THR A 445 -11.52 14.91 21.91
N LEU A 446 -12.13 15.40 20.83
CA LEU A 446 -11.44 15.74 19.59
C LEU A 446 -10.45 16.90 19.75
N TYR A 447 -10.80 17.91 20.58
CA TYR A 447 -9.96 19.10 20.79
C TYR A 447 -9.02 19.00 21.99
N MET A 448 -9.41 18.28 23.05
CA MET A 448 -8.61 18.19 24.28
C MET A 448 -7.52 17.14 24.19
N MET A 449 -7.76 16.03 23.48
CA MET A 449 -6.80 14.95 23.36
C MET A 449 -5.87 15.18 22.17
N THR A 450 -4.59 14.88 22.36
CA THR A 450 -3.60 14.92 21.28
C THR A 450 -3.19 13.50 20.93
N ASN A 451 -3.30 13.15 19.64
CA ASN A 451 -2.75 11.94 19.09
C ASN A 451 -1.89 12.31 17.87
N GLU A 452 -0.58 12.18 18.02
CA GLU A 452 0.38 12.45 16.96
C GLU A 452 1.18 11.19 16.65
N THR A 453 1.34 10.89 15.36
CA THR A 453 2.27 9.86 14.89
C THR A 453 3.17 10.45 13.83
N LYS A 454 4.49 10.38 14.05
CA LYS A 454 5.51 10.77 13.07
C LYS A 454 6.16 9.54 12.49
N GLY A 455 6.19 9.43 11.17
CA GLY A 455 6.79 8.33 10.42
C GLY A 455 8.00 8.79 9.61
N TYR A 456 9.03 7.94 9.54
CA TYR A 456 10.18 8.07 8.64
C TYR A 456 10.40 6.71 7.97
N ASN A 457 10.35 6.69 6.66
CA ASN A 457 10.47 5.48 5.87
C ASN A 457 11.61 5.64 4.87
N PHE A 458 12.45 4.64 4.77
CA PHE A 458 13.59 4.60 3.87
C PHE A 458 13.63 3.25 3.18
N LEU A 459 13.43 3.21 1.87
CA LEU A 459 13.53 2.02 1.04
C LEU A 459 14.58 2.25 -0.03
N ALA A 460 15.61 1.41 -0.03
CA ALA A 460 16.69 1.52 -0.98
C ALA A 460 17.08 0.15 -1.52
N ASN A 461 17.47 0.09 -2.78
CA ASN A 461 18.14 -1.08 -3.33
C ASN A 461 19.25 -0.71 -4.34
N ILE A 462 20.19 -1.62 -4.45
CA ILE A 462 21.19 -1.62 -5.49
C ILE A 462 21.22 -3.00 -6.14
N THR A 463 21.11 -3.04 -7.46
CA THR A 463 21.22 -4.25 -8.27
C THR A 463 22.42 -4.17 -9.19
N GLY A 464 23.34 -5.11 -9.07
CA GLY A 464 24.40 -5.37 -10.02
C GLY A 464 24.00 -6.45 -11.02
N GLU A 465 24.07 -6.18 -12.31
CA GLU A 465 23.86 -7.15 -13.37
C GLU A 465 25.17 -7.39 -14.10
N ILE A 466 25.66 -8.65 -14.10
CA ILE A 466 26.85 -9.11 -14.81
C ILE A 466 26.42 -9.97 -16.00
N ALA A 467 26.63 -9.51 -17.20
CA ALA A 467 26.37 -10.26 -18.42
C ALA A 467 27.60 -11.06 -18.82
N PHE A 468 27.60 -12.38 -18.60
CA PHE A 468 28.66 -13.27 -19.05
C PHE A 468 28.64 -13.47 -20.57
N THR A 469 27.40 -13.55 -21.09
CA THR A 469 27.10 -13.62 -22.52
C THR A 469 25.85 -12.80 -22.80
N LYS A 470 25.44 -12.72 -24.09
CA LYS A 470 24.16 -12.07 -24.44
C LYS A 470 22.95 -12.81 -23.87
N TRP A 471 23.06 -14.08 -23.52
CA TRP A 471 21.97 -14.97 -23.06
C TRP A 471 22.14 -15.46 -21.61
N LEU A 472 23.27 -15.17 -20.93
CA LEU A 472 23.50 -15.56 -19.53
C LEU A 472 23.98 -14.39 -18.70
N LYS A 473 23.20 -14.08 -17.65
CA LYS A 473 23.47 -12.98 -16.73
C LYS A 473 23.37 -13.45 -15.29
N LEU A 474 24.12 -12.81 -14.41
CA LEU A 474 23.96 -12.88 -12.95
C LEU A 474 23.42 -11.56 -12.47
N LYS A 475 22.38 -11.59 -11.66
CA LYS A 475 21.86 -10.42 -10.94
C LYS A 475 22.05 -10.63 -9.45
N SER A 476 22.56 -9.60 -8.78
CA SER A 476 22.67 -9.54 -7.32
C SER A 476 22.02 -8.24 -6.86
N THR A 477 21.01 -8.34 -6.00
CA THR A 477 20.26 -7.20 -5.46
C THR A 477 20.41 -7.20 -3.96
N PHE A 478 20.89 -6.09 -3.41
CA PHE A 478 20.82 -5.80 -2.00
C PHE A 478 19.73 -4.75 -1.76
N GLY A 479 18.80 -5.05 -0.86
CA GLY A 479 17.69 -4.20 -0.47
C GLY A 479 17.70 -3.89 1.02
N TYR A 480 17.30 -2.68 1.36
CA TYR A 480 17.17 -2.19 2.72
C TYR A 480 15.87 -1.41 2.90
N ASP A 481 15.04 -1.84 3.85
CA ASP A 481 13.78 -1.21 4.24
C ASP A 481 13.86 -0.85 5.71
N ALA A 482 13.88 0.44 6.02
CA ALA A 482 13.96 0.96 7.38
C ALA A 482 12.76 1.85 7.69
N LYS A 483 12.10 1.57 8.81
CA LYS A 483 10.95 2.33 9.28
C LYS A 483 11.18 2.76 10.72
N PHE A 484 10.85 4.02 10.98
CA PHE A 484 10.81 4.58 12.32
C PHE A 484 9.45 5.25 12.47
N TRP A 485 8.76 4.99 13.58
CA TRP A 485 7.55 5.74 13.87
C TRP A 485 7.45 6.00 15.37
N PHE A 486 7.05 7.22 15.67
CA PHE A 486 6.96 7.79 17.00
C PHE A 486 5.52 8.15 17.27
N VAL A 487 4.97 7.65 18.38
CA VAL A 487 3.62 7.97 18.82
C VAL A 487 3.71 8.86 20.04
N ASP A 488 2.92 9.92 20.09
CA ASP A 488 2.79 10.85 21.20
C ASP A 488 1.30 11.15 21.44
N ASN A 489 0.76 10.59 22.50
CA ASN A 489 -0.62 10.75 22.88
C ASN A 489 -0.73 11.42 24.22
N PHE A 490 -1.52 12.48 24.31
CA PHE A 490 -1.84 13.16 25.57
C PHE A 490 -3.36 13.17 25.81
N THR A 491 -3.76 12.79 26.99
CA THR A 491 -5.14 12.84 27.49
C THR A 491 -5.17 13.69 28.75
N PRO A 492 -5.83 14.86 28.76
CA PRO A 492 -5.98 15.67 29.97
C PRO A 492 -6.93 15.04 30.95
N ALA A 493 -6.90 15.46 32.21
CA ALA A 493 -7.93 15.14 33.17
C ALA A 493 -9.19 15.96 32.89
N TYR A 494 -10.38 15.35 33.06
CA TYR A 494 -11.66 16.04 32.97
C TYR A 494 -12.74 15.32 33.75
N ASP A 495 -13.71 16.08 34.24
CA ASP A 495 -14.82 15.58 35.10
C ASP A 495 -16.14 15.50 34.32
N TRP A 496 -16.19 14.69 33.25
CA TRP A 496 -17.45 14.40 32.56
C TRP A 496 -18.07 13.13 33.13
N LYS A 497 -18.96 13.30 34.12
CA LYS A 497 -19.69 12.17 34.70
C LYS A 497 -20.57 11.50 33.63
N PRO A 498 -20.79 10.18 33.69
CA PRO A 498 -20.31 9.24 34.69
C PRO A 498 -18.92 8.69 34.45
N ASN A 499 -18.24 9.08 33.37
CA ASN A 499 -16.94 8.55 32.94
C ASN A 499 -15.83 9.63 32.98
N PRO A 500 -15.46 10.16 34.16
CA PRO A 500 -14.39 11.14 34.28
C PRO A 500 -13.05 10.50 33.92
N VAL A 501 -12.09 11.33 33.52
CA VAL A 501 -10.67 11.00 33.46
C VAL A 501 -10.01 11.71 34.63
N GLU A 502 -9.76 10.98 35.71
CA GLU A 502 -9.27 11.56 36.96
C GLU A 502 -7.79 11.98 36.88
N GLU A 503 -6.98 11.21 36.13
CA GLU A 503 -5.55 11.45 35.96
C GLU A 503 -5.25 11.80 34.50
N SER A 504 -4.66 12.95 34.24
CA SER A 504 -4.09 13.20 32.90
C SER A 504 -2.97 12.22 32.59
N SER A 505 -2.80 11.85 31.33
CA SER A 505 -1.81 10.86 30.92
C SER A 505 -1.10 11.25 29.62
N ARG A 506 0.18 10.95 29.54
CA ARG A 506 0.96 11.01 28.30
C ARG A 506 1.62 9.67 28.02
N TYR A 507 1.38 9.17 26.82
CA TYR A 507 1.98 7.96 26.28
C TYR A 507 2.90 8.32 25.13
N LYS A 508 4.13 7.82 25.16
CA LYS A 508 5.08 7.89 24.05
C LYS A 508 5.57 6.51 23.68
N SER A 509 5.77 6.27 22.37
CA SER A 509 6.49 5.08 21.92
C SER A 509 7.43 5.38 20.76
N ASP A 510 8.58 4.72 20.79
CA ASP A 510 9.58 4.68 19.74
C ASP A 510 9.57 3.28 19.12
N ASN A 511 9.37 3.20 17.82
CA ASN A 511 9.32 1.94 17.09
C ASN A 511 10.29 1.97 15.91
N LYS A 512 11.01 0.88 15.71
CA LYS A 512 12.00 0.73 14.64
C LYS A 512 11.85 -0.63 14.00
N SER A 513 11.87 -0.68 12.68
CA SER A 513 11.87 -1.93 11.93
C SER A 513 12.88 -1.85 10.79
N PHE A 514 13.77 -2.81 10.73
CA PHE A 514 14.81 -2.92 9.72
C PHE A 514 14.66 -4.24 9.00
N THR A 515 14.46 -4.19 7.68
CA THR A 515 14.41 -5.38 6.84
C THR A 515 15.53 -5.31 5.81
N TYR A 516 16.30 -6.37 5.74
CA TYR A 516 17.36 -6.55 4.75
C TYR A 516 16.95 -7.65 3.78
N LEU A 517 17.30 -7.46 2.51
CA LEU A 517 17.11 -8.42 1.44
C LEU A 517 18.41 -8.61 0.68
N TRP A 518 18.73 -9.85 0.35
CA TRP A 518 19.82 -10.15 -0.56
C TRP A 518 19.42 -11.26 -1.51
N ASP A 519 19.19 -10.88 -2.77
CA ASP A 519 18.80 -11.76 -3.85
C ASP A 519 19.97 -12.01 -4.80
N ASN A 520 20.21 -13.25 -5.18
CA ASN A 520 21.22 -13.63 -6.13
C ASN A 520 20.66 -14.67 -7.10
N TYR A 521 20.64 -14.38 -8.39
CA TYR A 521 20.07 -15.32 -9.36
C TYR A 521 20.70 -15.18 -10.74
N PHE A 522 20.85 -16.34 -11.40
CA PHE A 522 21.20 -16.43 -12.79
C PHE A 522 19.96 -16.31 -13.67
N VAL A 523 20.11 -15.64 -14.80
CA VAL A 523 19.09 -15.54 -15.85
C VAL A 523 19.71 -16.00 -17.15
N PHE A 524 19.12 -17.03 -17.74
CA PHE A 524 19.40 -17.53 -19.06
C PHE A 524 18.18 -17.27 -19.95
N ASP A 525 18.34 -16.66 -21.13
CA ASP A 525 17.29 -16.44 -22.13
C ASP A 525 17.91 -16.61 -23.53
N HIS A 526 17.44 -17.65 -24.24
CA HIS A 526 17.94 -17.94 -25.57
C HIS A 526 16.87 -18.56 -26.46
N THR A 527 16.86 -18.18 -27.74
CA THR A 527 16.00 -18.77 -28.75
C THR A 527 16.78 -19.72 -29.65
N PHE A 528 16.46 -21.02 -29.56
CA PHE A 528 17.04 -22.07 -30.38
C PHE A 528 16.23 -22.27 -31.66
N ALA A 529 16.94 -22.49 -32.77
CA ALA A 529 16.32 -22.75 -34.08
C ALA A 529 15.24 -21.73 -34.48
N GLN A 530 15.27 -20.50 -33.95
CA GLN A 530 14.28 -19.43 -34.14
C GLN A 530 12.83 -19.77 -33.71
N LYS A 531 12.63 -20.93 -33.09
CA LYS A 531 11.30 -21.48 -32.71
C LYS A 531 11.14 -21.75 -31.23
N HIS A 532 12.23 -22.16 -30.57
CA HIS A 532 12.22 -22.58 -29.19
C HIS A 532 12.85 -21.53 -28.30
N ARG A 533 12.07 -20.67 -27.68
CA ARG A 533 12.57 -19.74 -26.69
C ARG A 533 12.57 -20.37 -25.31
N VAL A 534 13.73 -20.42 -24.68
CA VAL A 534 13.94 -20.99 -23.36
C VAL A 534 14.50 -19.91 -22.45
N GLY A 535 13.76 -19.59 -21.39
CA GLY A 535 14.17 -18.72 -20.29
C GLY A 535 14.30 -19.53 -19.01
N VAL A 536 15.44 -19.49 -18.35
CA VAL A 536 15.65 -20.16 -17.05
C VAL A 536 16.17 -19.13 -16.04
N MET A 537 15.58 -19.12 -14.88
CA MET A 537 16.06 -18.37 -13.73
C MET A 537 16.26 -19.31 -12.56
N ALA A 538 17.40 -19.23 -11.88
CA ALA A 538 17.69 -20.01 -10.68
C ALA A 538 18.53 -19.17 -9.71
N GLY A 539 18.20 -19.24 -8.42
CA GLY A 539 18.89 -18.43 -7.43
C GLY A 539 18.43 -18.61 -6.01
N SER A 540 18.87 -17.71 -5.17
CA SER A 540 18.56 -17.66 -3.74
C SER A 540 18.15 -16.27 -3.30
N SER A 541 17.33 -16.19 -2.25
CA SER A 541 16.92 -14.97 -1.58
C SER A 541 17.09 -15.15 -0.08
N ALA A 542 17.74 -14.21 0.59
CA ALA A 542 17.83 -14.14 2.02
C ALA A 542 17.19 -12.83 2.51
N GLN A 543 16.29 -12.95 3.46
CA GLN A 543 15.62 -11.81 4.07
C GLN A 543 15.64 -11.95 5.58
N TRP A 544 15.91 -10.88 6.30
CA TRP A 544 15.78 -10.83 7.74
C TRP A 544 15.28 -9.49 8.20
N ASN A 545 14.55 -9.49 9.29
CA ASN A 545 13.94 -8.33 9.90
C ASN A 545 14.28 -8.27 11.37
N ASN A 546 14.53 -7.09 11.85
CA ASN A 546 14.65 -6.76 13.26
C ASN A 546 13.62 -5.67 13.58
N TYR A 547 12.82 -5.90 14.60
CA TYR A 547 11.86 -4.95 15.14
C TYR A 547 12.20 -4.65 16.59
N ASP A 548 12.28 -3.38 16.94
CA ASP A 548 12.58 -2.87 18.28
C ASP A 548 11.53 -1.82 18.66
N TYR A 549 11.06 -1.88 19.88
CA TYR A 549 9.98 -1.08 20.40
C TYR A 549 10.22 -0.71 21.86
N LEU A 550 10.06 0.56 22.17
CA LEU A 550 10.11 1.12 23.53
C LEU A 550 8.89 2.00 23.74
N ASN A 551 8.25 1.93 24.90
CA ASN A 551 7.19 2.85 25.30
C ASN A 551 7.35 3.32 26.74
N ALA A 552 6.72 4.43 27.03
CA ALA A 552 6.57 4.95 28.39
C ALA A 552 5.26 5.71 28.53
N GLN A 553 4.64 5.58 29.69
CA GLN A 553 3.48 6.37 30.08
C GLN A 553 3.69 6.95 31.48
N LYS A 554 3.41 8.24 31.60
CA LYS A 554 3.29 8.92 32.88
C LYS A 554 1.91 9.54 33.03
N ASN A 555 1.47 9.62 34.27
CA ASN A 555 0.18 10.20 34.64
C ASN A 555 0.40 11.37 35.60
N ILE A 556 -0.67 12.15 35.80
CA ILE A 556 -0.77 13.29 36.71
C ILE A 556 0.18 14.41 36.25
N PHE A 557 -0.29 15.21 35.30
CA PHE A 557 0.40 16.42 34.85
C PHE A 557 -0.28 17.62 35.50
N MET A 558 0.52 18.48 36.12
CA MET A 558 -0.02 19.65 36.84
C MET A 558 -0.65 20.67 35.89
N PHE A 559 -0.18 20.74 34.64
CA PHE A 559 -0.66 21.68 33.62
C PHE A 559 -0.87 20.97 32.28
N ASP A 560 -2.02 21.19 31.66
CA ASP A 560 -2.33 20.59 30.35
C ASP A 560 -1.51 21.14 29.20
N ASN A 561 -0.90 22.32 29.35
CA ASN A 561 -0.05 22.96 28.35
C ASN A 561 1.45 22.65 28.55
N ILE A 562 1.84 22.02 29.66
CA ILE A 562 3.22 21.63 29.98
C ILE A 562 3.21 20.15 30.32
N HIS A 563 3.19 19.35 29.29
CA HIS A 563 3.06 17.90 29.43
C HIS A 563 4.29 17.11 28.95
N GLU A 564 5.52 17.68 29.13
CA GLU A 564 6.73 16.89 28.95
C GLU A 564 6.78 15.71 29.91
N MET A 565 7.39 14.58 29.49
CA MET A 565 7.39 13.34 30.28
C MET A 565 7.94 13.55 31.71
N ASP A 566 8.90 14.45 31.88
CA ASP A 566 9.47 14.74 33.21
C ASP A 566 8.47 15.39 34.16
N ASN A 567 7.49 16.12 33.67
CA ASN A 567 6.49 16.83 34.47
C ASN A 567 5.33 15.94 34.94
N GLY A 568 5.22 14.70 34.45
CA GLY A 568 4.27 13.74 35.02
C GLY A 568 4.74 13.25 36.37
N GLU A 569 3.87 13.34 37.39
CA GLU A 569 4.20 12.95 38.76
C GLU A 569 4.35 11.43 38.88
N LYS A 570 3.42 10.66 38.32
CA LYS A 570 3.32 9.22 38.52
C LYS A 570 3.77 8.44 37.29
N MET A 571 4.80 7.59 37.47
CA MET A 571 5.14 6.57 36.46
C MET A 571 4.02 5.53 36.39
N TYR A 572 3.41 5.38 35.21
CA TYR A 572 2.35 4.38 35.00
C TYR A 572 2.90 3.10 34.42
N SER A 573 3.64 3.21 33.31
CA SER A 573 4.27 2.06 32.67
C SER A 573 5.53 2.46 31.90
N ILE A 574 6.45 1.52 31.81
CA ILE A 574 7.55 1.53 30.88
C ILE A 574 7.68 0.12 30.34
N GLY A 575 7.83 -0.04 29.04
CA GLY A 575 7.93 -1.34 28.41
C GLY A 575 8.73 -1.27 27.11
N GLY A 576 9.18 -2.43 26.66
CA GLY A 576 9.88 -2.57 25.41
C GLY A 576 10.05 -4.02 25.02
N SER A 577 10.24 -4.27 23.75
CA SER A 577 10.50 -5.62 23.23
C SER A 577 11.27 -5.59 21.94
N GLN A 578 11.96 -6.67 21.65
CA GLN A 578 12.64 -6.91 20.40
C GLN A 578 12.15 -8.22 19.77
N SER A 579 12.01 -8.22 18.47
CA SER A 579 11.52 -9.38 17.72
C SER A 579 12.20 -9.47 16.37
N ASP A 580 12.63 -10.70 16.02
CA ASP A 580 13.36 -10.98 14.79
C ASP A 580 12.70 -12.08 14.00
N TRP A 581 12.82 -12.01 12.67
CA TRP A 581 12.54 -13.14 11.80
C TRP A 581 13.50 -13.19 10.62
N ALA A 582 13.69 -14.40 10.08
CA ALA A 582 14.51 -14.63 8.91
C ALA A 582 13.85 -15.62 7.95
N LEU A 583 14.05 -15.39 6.65
CA LEU A 583 13.57 -16.24 5.56
C LEU A 583 14.71 -16.49 4.58
N LEU A 584 15.04 -17.75 4.34
CA LEU A 584 15.98 -18.18 3.31
C LEU A 584 15.25 -18.98 2.24
N SER A 585 15.47 -18.65 0.98
CA SER A 585 14.75 -19.21 -0.14
C SER A 585 15.68 -19.68 -1.26
N LEU A 586 15.36 -20.80 -1.85
CA LEU A 586 15.93 -21.30 -3.10
C LEU A 586 14.82 -21.33 -4.14
N MET A 587 15.09 -20.86 -5.37
CA MET A 587 14.08 -20.74 -6.40
C MET A 587 14.60 -21.06 -7.79
N ALA A 588 13.75 -21.66 -8.61
CA ALA A 588 14.00 -21.86 -10.02
C ALA A 588 12.69 -21.66 -10.81
N ARG A 589 12.81 -21.07 -11.99
CA ARG A 589 11.72 -20.87 -12.96
C ARG A 589 12.19 -21.21 -14.35
N LEU A 590 11.36 -21.94 -15.06
CA LEU A 590 11.48 -22.23 -16.49
C LEU A 590 10.33 -21.52 -17.22
N ASN A 591 10.67 -20.75 -18.23
CA ASN A 591 9.73 -20.24 -19.24
C ASN A 591 10.11 -20.86 -20.58
N TYR A 592 9.16 -21.48 -21.26
CA TYR A 592 9.35 -22.06 -22.56
C TYR A 592 8.26 -21.59 -23.52
N SER A 593 8.67 -21.16 -24.72
CA SER A 593 7.75 -20.79 -25.79
C SER A 593 8.15 -21.53 -27.07
N TYR A 594 7.19 -22.17 -27.73
CA TYR A 594 7.34 -22.77 -29.04
C TYR A 594 6.56 -21.94 -30.06
N GLU A 595 7.30 -21.32 -31.02
CA GLU A 595 6.76 -20.46 -32.09
C GLU A 595 5.78 -19.39 -31.58
N ASP A 596 5.92 -18.92 -30.34
CA ASP A 596 4.99 -18.03 -29.64
C ASP A 596 3.53 -18.53 -29.60
N LYS A 597 3.29 -19.82 -29.89
CA LYS A 597 1.99 -20.50 -29.89
C LYS A 597 1.71 -21.21 -28.57
N TYR A 598 2.67 -22.03 -28.11
CA TYR A 598 2.55 -22.83 -26.91
C TYR A 598 3.53 -22.32 -25.86
N LEU A 599 2.97 -21.91 -24.73
CA LEU A 599 3.74 -21.29 -23.66
C LEU A 599 3.64 -22.16 -22.40
N LEU A 600 4.77 -22.36 -21.72
CA LEU A 600 4.87 -23.07 -20.46
C LEU A 600 5.66 -22.21 -19.47
N THR A 601 5.14 -22.04 -18.26
CA THR A 601 5.90 -21.57 -17.11
C THR A 601 5.87 -22.63 -16.01
N ALA A 602 7.02 -23.02 -15.49
CA ALA A 602 7.16 -23.89 -14.33
C ALA A 602 8.04 -23.21 -13.29
N THR A 603 7.61 -23.19 -12.05
CA THR A 603 8.35 -22.57 -10.93
C THR A 603 8.39 -23.53 -9.76
N VAL A 604 9.54 -23.62 -9.12
CA VAL A 604 9.69 -24.25 -7.83
C VAL A 604 10.44 -23.32 -6.88
N ARG A 605 9.91 -23.18 -5.67
CA ARG A 605 10.54 -22.42 -4.60
C ARG A 605 10.53 -23.21 -3.31
N ARG A 606 11.62 -23.16 -2.58
CA ARG A 606 11.76 -23.78 -1.26
C ARG A 606 12.16 -22.72 -0.26
N ASP A 607 11.30 -22.46 0.72
CA ASP A 607 11.45 -21.44 1.74
C ASP A 607 11.71 -22.06 3.10
N GLY A 608 12.69 -21.51 3.84
CA GLY A 608 12.97 -21.86 5.23
C GLY A 608 12.76 -20.65 6.13
N SER A 609 11.76 -20.73 7.02
CA SER A 609 11.36 -19.62 7.91
C SER A 609 11.77 -19.90 9.36
N SER A 610 12.29 -18.87 10.04
CA SER A 610 12.57 -18.91 11.47
C SER A 610 11.32 -18.93 12.36
N ARG A 611 10.13 -18.64 11.81
CA ARG A 611 8.86 -18.67 12.54
C ARG A 611 8.38 -20.09 12.88
N PHE A 612 8.97 -21.10 12.25
CA PHE A 612 8.64 -22.52 12.49
C PHE A 612 9.77 -23.28 13.19
N GLY A 613 9.39 -24.31 13.95
CA GLY A 613 10.31 -25.20 14.61
C GLY A 613 11.24 -25.95 13.63
N LYS A 614 12.33 -26.52 14.16
CA LYS A 614 13.42 -27.12 13.36
C LYS A 614 12.93 -28.12 12.31
N ASN A 615 11.94 -28.94 12.64
CA ASN A 615 11.48 -30.04 11.77
C ASN A 615 10.58 -29.56 10.63
N ASN A 616 9.87 -28.46 10.81
CA ASN A 616 8.87 -27.94 9.86
C ASN A 616 9.25 -26.60 9.23
N ARG A 617 10.52 -26.19 9.41
CA ARG A 617 11.05 -24.91 8.95
C ARG A 617 10.96 -24.73 7.44
N TRP A 618 11.09 -25.81 6.66
CA TRP A 618 11.18 -25.77 5.22
C TRP A 618 9.87 -26.18 4.54
N GLY A 619 9.34 -25.31 3.67
CA GLY A 619 8.22 -25.57 2.77
C GLY A 619 8.67 -25.55 1.30
N THR A 620 8.03 -26.35 0.44
CA THR A 620 8.32 -26.42 -1.00
C THR A 620 7.05 -26.11 -1.79
N PHE A 621 7.14 -25.15 -2.71
CA PHE A 621 6.00 -24.55 -3.39
C PHE A 621 6.18 -24.65 -4.91
N PRO A 622 5.67 -25.71 -5.55
CA PRO A 622 5.70 -25.89 -7.01
C PRO A 622 4.53 -25.18 -7.69
N SER A 623 4.73 -24.72 -8.93
CA SER A 623 3.66 -24.27 -9.81
C SER A 623 3.96 -24.57 -11.27
N VAL A 624 2.89 -24.74 -12.06
CA VAL A 624 2.95 -24.91 -13.50
C VAL A 624 1.79 -24.19 -14.15
N SER A 625 2.04 -23.55 -15.29
CA SER A 625 1.00 -22.96 -16.12
C SER A 625 1.33 -23.12 -17.59
N LEU A 626 0.27 -23.29 -18.38
CA LEU A 626 0.28 -23.46 -19.81
C LEU A 626 -0.59 -22.40 -20.46
N ALA A 627 -0.17 -21.91 -21.61
CA ALA A 627 -1.02 -21.09 -22.44
C ALA A 627 -0.90 -21.51 -23.91
N TRP A 628 -2.01 -21.43 -24.61
CA TRP A 628 -2.12 -21.70 -26.03
C TRP A 628 -2.68 -20.48 -26.74
N ARG A 629 -1.87 -19.88 -27.62
CA ARG A 629 -2.26 -18.76 -28.48
C ARG A 629 -2.85 -19.30 -29.77
N ILE A 630 -4.15 -19.58 -29.74
CA ILE A 630 -4.92 -20.15 -30.85
C ILE A 630 -4.82 -19.24 -32.09
N SER A 631 -4.79 -17.94 -31.87
CA SER A 631 -4.67 -16.95 -32.96
C SER A 631 -3.36 -17.05 -33.75
N GLN A 632 -2.31 -17.70 -33.20
CA GLN A 632 -1.02 -17.89 -33.89
C GLN A 632 -1.01 -19.18 -34.75
N GLU A 633 -2.05 -20.01 -34.69
CA GLU A 633 -2.10 -21.22 -35.49
C GLU A 633 -2.28 -20.89 -36.99
N GLU A 634 -1.75 -21.74 -37.87
CA GLU A 634 -1.82 -21.55 -39.34
C GLU A 634 -3.24 -21.64 -39.86
N TRP A 635 -4.09 -22.46 -39.22
CA TRP A 635 -5.49 -22.64 -39.59
C TRP A 635 -6.41 -21.52 -39.06
N PHE A 636 -5.91 -20.65 -38.18
CA PHE A 636 -6.72 -19.56 -37.62
C PHE A 636 -6.89 -18.43 -38.64
N PRO A 637 -8.12 -17.96 -38.91
CA PRO A 637 -8.36 -16.90 -39.88
C PRO A 637 -7.69 -15.60 -39.43
N LYS A 638 -6.72 -15.10 -40.25
CA LYS A 638 -5.99 -13.85 -39.93
C LYS A 638 -6.58 -12.65 -40.67
N ASP A 639 -7.02 -12.86 -41.88
CA ASP A 639 -7.58 -11.81 -42.72
C ASP A 639 -9.08 -11.66 -42.48
N ASN A 640 -9.55 -10.42 -42.27
CA ASN A 640 -10.97 -10.06 -42.04
C ASN A 640 -11.66 -10.81 -40.88
N SER A 641 -10.90 -11.39 -39.97
CA SER A 641 -11.45 -12.01 -38.76
C SER A 641 -11.84 -10.95 -37.73
N PRO A 642 -13.03 -11.03 -37.12
CA PRO A 642 -13.35 -10.17 -35.98
C PRO A 642 -12.50 -10.48 -34.76
N VAL A 643 -11.87 -11.66 -34.69
CA VAL A 643 -10.99 -12.11 -33.62
C VAL A 643 -9.54 -11.91 -34.03
N ASN A 644 -8.83 -10.99 -33.38
CA ASN A 644 -7.44 -10.66 -33.67
C ASN A 644 -6.45 -11.48 -32.81
N ASP A 645 -6.79 -11.72 -31.54
CA ASP A 645 -6.04 -12.57 -30.64
C ASP A 645 -6.97 -13.41 -29.77
N LEU A 646 -6.60 -14.67 -29.60
CA LEU A 646 -7.30 -15.63 -28.74
C LEU A 646 -6.26 -16.51 -28.04
N LYS A 647 -6.23 -16.44 -26.71
CA LYS A 647 -5.31 -17.19 -25.86
C LYS A 647 -6.09 -17.89 -24.73
N LEU A 648 -5.86 -19.17 -24.57
CA LEU A 648 -6.34 -19.97 -23.44
C LEU A 648 -5.20 -20.16 -22.44
N ARG A 649 -5.53 -20.12 -21.16
CA ARG A 649 -4.57 -20.29 -20.05
C ARG A 649 -5.11 -21.27 -19.03
N ILE A 650 -4.23 -22.15 -18.53
CA ILE A 650 -4.50 -23.02 -17.38
C ILE A 650 -3.30 -23.02 -16.47
N GLY A 651 -3.53 -22.94 -15.18
CA GLY A 651 -2.47 -22.93 -14.17
C GLY A 651 -2.87 -23.67 -12.91
N TYR A 652 -1.87 -24.29 -12.29
CA TYR A 652 -1.96 -24.87 -10.97
C TYR A 652 -0.71 -24.51 -10.18
N GLY A 653 -0.87 -24.14 -8.90
CA GLY A 653 0.26 -23.87 -8.05
C GLY A 653 -0.07 -24.00 -6.58
N VAL A 654 1.00 -24.16 -5.81
CA VAL A 654 0.98 -24.19 -4.35
C VAL A 654 1.84 -23.03 -3.84
N THR A 655 1.34 -22.30 -2.87
CA THR A 655 2.06 -21.25 -2.15
C THR A 655 1.89 -21.49 -0.65
N GLY A 656 2.87 -21.05 0.15
CA GLY A 656 2.81 -21.16 1.60
C GLY A 656 2.36 -19.88 2.25
N ASN A 657 1.98 -19.93 3.53
CA ASN A 657 1.79 -18.76 4.37
C ASN A 657 2.50 -18.98 5.71
N GLN A 658 3.23 -17.95 6.17
CA GLN A 658 3.96 -17.95 7.44
C GLN A 658 3.47 -16.86 8.41
N GLU A 659 2.36 -16.21 8.12
CA GLU A 659 1.87 -15.06 8.89
C GLU A 659 1.25 -15.51 10.23
N ILE A 660 2.10 -16.08 11.06
CA ILE A 660 1.96 -16.30 12.50
C ILE A 660 2.93 -15.39 13.22
N GLY A 661 2.70 -15.07 14.46
CA GLY A 661 3.67 -14.31 15.25
C GLY A 661 5.06 -14.96 15.25
N ASN A 662 6.08 -14.19 15.53
CA ASN A 662 7.43 -14.72 15.74
C ASN A 662 7.44 -15.61 17.00
N TYR A 663 8.26 -16.66 17.00
CA TYR A 663 8.43 -17.58 18.15
C TYR A 663 7.18 -18.38 18.57
N GLY A 664 6.11 -18.45 17.75
CA GLY A 664 4.86 -19.15 18.09
C GLY A 664 5.00 -20.65 18.36
N PHE A 665 6.16 -21.26 18.07
CA PHE A 665 6.47 -22.66 18.36
C PHE A 665 7.16 -22.88 19.72
N VAL A 666 7.52 -21.80 20.45
CA VAL A 666 8.25 -21.82 21.72
C VAL A 666 7.30 -21.49 22.87
N ALA A 667 7.48 -22.10 24.03
CA ALA A 667 6.80 -21.68 25.25
C ALA A 667 7.32 -20.31 25.69
N SER A 668 6.42 -19.40 26.03
CA SER A 668 6.75 -18.10 26.61
C SER A 668 6.27 -18.00 28.05
N TYR A 669 6.94 -17.14 28.82
CA TYR A 669 6.66 -16.92 30.22
C TYR A 669 6.62 -15.41 30.50
N ASN A 670 5.65 -15.00 31.31
CA ASN A 670 5.61 -13.68 31.90
C ASN A 670 6.07 -13.73 33.37
N THR A 671 6.57 -12.60 33.87
CA THR A 671 6.75 -12.43 35.29
C THR A 671 5.42 -12.12 35.97
N GLY A 672 5.07 -12.86 36.97
CA GLY A 672 3.88 -12.63 37.83
C GLY A 672 4.32 -12.45 39.29
N VAL A 673 3.37 -12.07 40.12
CA VAL A 673 3.56 -11.99 41.58
C VAL A 673 2.86 -13.18 42.21
N TYR A 674 3.59 -13.96 43.00
CA TYR A 674 3.04 -15.05 43.77
C TYR A 674 3.22 -14.79 45.28
N PRO A 675 2.13 -14.77 46.05
CA PRO A 675 2.23 -14.61 47.50
C PRO A 675 2.81 -15.86 48.13
N PHE A 676 4.00 -15.74 48.70
CA PHE A 676 4.66 -16.82 49.44
C PHE A 676 4.76 -16.42 50.90
N GLY A 677 3.87 -16.96 51.72
CA GLY A 677 3.72 -16.52 53.13
C GLY A 677 3.22 -15.04 53.18
N ASN A 678 3.95 -14.19 53.88
CA ASN A 678 3.64 -12.75 54.01
C ASN A 678 4.36 -11.88 52.95
N ASN A 679 5.10 -12.47 52.04
CA ASN A 679 5.88 -11.76 51.01
C ASN A 679 5.40 -12.05 49.61
N ASN A 680 5.38 -11.04 48.76
CA ASN A 680 5.18 -11.18 47.33
C ASN A 680 6.53 -11.56 46.69
N SER A 681 6.57 -12.72 46.05
CA SER A 681 7.72 -13.22 45.28
C SER A 681 7.47 -13.15 43.80
N THR A 682 8.48 -12.78 42.99
CA THR A 682 8.38 -12.86 41.54
C THR A 682 8.29 -14.32 41.11
N ALA A 683 7.27 -14.65 40.33
CA ALA A 683 7.06 -15.97 39.75
C ALA A 683 7.13 -15.89 38.22
N LEU A 684 7.40 -16.99 37.55
CA LEU A 684 7.25 -17.15 36.12
C LEU A 684 5.93 -17.88 35.85
N VAL A 685 5.08 -17.23 35.09
CA VAL A 685 3.79 -17.78 34.63
C VAL A 685 3.88 -18.11 33.16
N SER A 686 3.54 -19.33 32.78
CA SER A 686 3.52 -19.76 31.37
C SER A 686 2.37 -19.09 30.67
N THR A 687 2.65 -18.36 29.58
CA THR A 687 1.66 -17.62 28.79
C THR A 687 1.35 -18.26 27.44
N THR A 688 2.22 -19.17 26.97
CA THR A 688 2.03 -19.81 25.67
C THR A 688 2.42 -21.27 25.75
N LEU A 689 1.56 -22.18 25.27
CA LEU A 689 1.89 -23.57 25.11
C LEU A 689 2.77 -23.77 23.86
N SER A 690 3.92 -24.42 24.03
CA SER A 690 4.81 -24.77 22.93
C SER A 690 4.11 -25.71 21.93
N ASN A 691 4.18 -25.36 20.65
CA ASN A 691 3.78 -26.27 19.57
C ASN A 691 4.92 -26.46 18.55
N PRO A 692 5.85 -27.39 18.78
CA PRO A 692 6.98 -27.62 17.87
C PRO A 692 6.55 -28.20 16.51
N ASN A 693 5.31 -28.69 16.38
CA ASN A 693 4.76 -29.31 15.17
C ASN A 693 4.06 -28.32 14.25
N ILE A 694 3.98 -27.04 14.65
CA ILE A 694 3.42 -26.00 13.79
C ILE A 694 4.17 -25.97 12.46
N HIS A 695 3.42 -25.93 11.35
CA HIS A 695 3.97 -25.98 10.00
C HIS A 695 3.25 -25.02 9.07
N TRP A 696 3.72 -24.95 7.83
CA TRP A 696 3.22 -24.05 6.81
C TRP A 696 1.73 -24.24 6.53
N GLU A 697 1.00 -23.14 6.48
CA GLU A 697 -0.32 -23.10 5.85
C GLU A 697 -0.12 -23.17 4.33
N GLU A 698 -0.82 -24.04 3.62
CA GLU A 698 -0.71 -24.25 2.18
C GLU A 698 -1.94 -23.70 1.46
N VAL A 699 -1.67 -22.92 0.41
CA VAL A 699 -2.70 -22.43 -0.51
C VAL A 699 -2.50 -23.09 -1.87
N ARG A 700 -3.47 -23.90 -2.28
CA ARG A 700 -3.51 -24.61 -3.57
C ARG A 700 -4.52 -23.93 -4.48
N GLN A 701 -4.09 -23.49 -5.65
CA GLN A 701 -4.94 -22.76 -6.57
C GLN A 701 -4.89 -23.33 -7.98
N THR A 702 -6.07 -23.52 -8.57
CA THR A 702 -6.28 -23.83 -9.99
C THR A 702 -6.92 -22.63 -10.65
N ASN A 703 -6.42 -22.23 -11.82
CA ASN A 703 -6.91 -21.10 -12.60
C ASN A 703 -7.12 -21.53 -14.06
N PHE A 704 -8.22 -21.09 -14.66
CA PHE A 704 -8.48 -21.17 -16.09
C PHE A 704 -8.78 -19.77 -16.62
N GLY A 705 -8.15 -19.37 -17.72
CA GLY A 705 -8.28 -18.03 -18.27
C GLY A 705 -8.47 -18.03 -19.79
N VAL A 706 -9.17 -17.02 -20.28
CA VAL A 706 -9.36 -16.72 -21.71
C VAL A 706 -9.06 -15.26 -21.94
N ASP A 707 -8.11 -14.96 -22.81
CA ASP A 707 -7.84 -13.60 -23.28
C ASP A 707 -8.24 -13.51 -24.75
N MET A 708 -9.00 -12.48 -25.11
CA MET A 708 -9.51 -12.28 -26.45
C MET A 708 -9.46 -10.81 -26.86
N SER A 709 -8.93 -10.55 -28.05
CA SER A 709 -8.96 -9.22 -28.69
C SER A 709 -9.80 -9.29 -29.97
N LEU A 710 -10.74 -8.37 -30.09
CA LEU A 710 -11.68 -8.33 -31.19
C LEU A 710 -11.65 -6.98 -31.92
N PHE A 711 -12.05 -6.98 -33.22
CA PHE A 711 -12.26 -5.79 -34.03
C PHE A 711 -11.03 -4.86 -34.07
N ASN A 712 -9.89 -5.41 -34.47
CA ASN A 712 -8.59 -4.73 -34.49
C ASN A 712 -8.22 -4.15 -33.11
N SER A 713 -8.35 -5.02 -32.07
CA SER A 713 -8.08 -4.70 -30.66
C SER A 713 -8.94 -3.57 -30.07
N ARG A 714 -10.07 -3.23 -30.73
CA ARG A 714 -11.03 -2.27 -30.16
C ARG A 714 -11.80 -2.81 -28.97
N VAL A 715 -11.92 -4.15 -28.86
CA VAL A 715 -12.55 -4.82 -27.73
C VAL A 715 -11.56 -5.84 -27.17
N ASN A 716 -11.15 -5.67 -25.94
CA ASN A 716 -10.24 -6.58 -25.22
C ASN A 716 -10.98 -7.17 -24.02
N LEU A 717 -11.12 -8.48 -23.99
CA LEU A 717 -11.80 -9.25 -22.95
C LEU A 717 -10.84 -10.22 -22.30
N SER A 718 -10.78 -10.21 -20.97
CA SER A 718 -10.12 -11.24 -20.17
C SER A 718 -11.13 -11.83 -19.19
N LEU A 719 -11.24 -13.16 -19.19
CA LEU A 719 -12.08 -13.95 -18.31
C LEU A 719 -11.20 -14.92 -17.54
N ASP A 720 -11.35 -14.98 -16.22
CA ASP A 720 -10.68 -15.95 -15.36
C ASP A 720 -11.68 -16.65 -14.45
N ALA A 721 -11.53 -17.97 -14.29
CA ALA A 721 -12.23 -18.79 -13.32
C ALA A 721 -11.20 -19.46 -12.41
N TYR A 722 -11.45 -19.49 -11.09
CA TYR A 722 -10.49 -20.03 -10.16
C TYR A 722 -11.12 -20.79 -9.00
N ILE A 723 -10.32 -21.72 -8.46
CA ILE A 723 -10.57 -22.38 -7.18
C ILE A 723 -9.30 -22.27 -6.36
N LYS A 724 -9.38 -21.60 -5.21
CA LYS A 724 -8.31 -21.42 -4.22
C LYS A 724 -8.69 -22.18 -2.95
N LYS A 725 -7.90 -23.15 -2.53
CA LYS A 725 -8.10 -23.94 -1.29
C LYS A 725 -6.95 -23.68 -0.35
N THR A 726 -7.24 -23.30 0.87
CA THR A 726 -6.30 -23.22 1.98
C THR A 726 -6.44 -24.49 2.79
N ALA A 727 -5.32 -25.17 3.01
CA ALA A 727 -5.20 -26.35 3.86
C ALA A 727 -4.25 -26.03 5.02
N ASP A 728 -4.38 -26.79 6.11
CA ASP A 728 -3.55 -26.63 7.30
C ASP A 728 -3.52 -25.19 7.82
N MET A 729 -4.69 -24.51 7.75
CA MET A 729 -4.84 -23.13 8.14
C MET A 729 -4.46 -22.96 9.62
N LEU A 730 -3.65 -21.96 9.90
CA LEU A 730 -3.17 -21.67 11.23
C LEU A 730 -4.29 -21.01 12.05
N VAL A 731 -4.80 -21.71 13.03
CA VAL A 731 -5.89 -21.29 13.90
C VAL A 731 -5.37 -21.16 15.32
N LYS A 732 -5.78 -20.14 16.03
CA LYS A 732 -5.59 -20.05 17.46
C LYS A 732 -6.63 -20.91 18.17
N ALA A 733 -6.16 -21.91 18.90
CA ALA A 733 -7.00 -22.76 19.72
C ALA A 733 -6.88 -22.37 21.18
N SER A 734 -8.02 -22.15 21.84
CA SER A 734 -8.06 -21.87 23.28
C SER A 734 -7.64 -23.11 24.08
N ILE A 735 -6.86 -22.89 25.12
CA ILE A 735 -6.44 -23.92 26.05
C ILE A 735 -7.37 -23.89 27.27
N PRO A 736 -7.87 -25.04 27.74
CA PRO A 736 -8.70 -25.04 28.95
C PRO A 736 -7.97 -24.46 30.17
N ILE A 737 -8.67 -23.64 30.96
CA ILE A 737 -8.14 -23.02 32.20
C ILE A 737 -7.58 -24.05 33.16
N THR A 738 -8.17 -25.26 33.20
CA THR A 738 -7.73 -26.38 34.03
C THR A 738 -6.32 -26.88 33.71
N SER A 739 -5.72 -26.46 32.59
CA SER A 739 -4.36 -26.79 32.21
C SER A 739 -3.28 -25.96 32.93
N GLY A 740 -3.69 -24.96 33.75
CA GLY A 740 -2.79 -24.10 34.52
C GLY A 740 -2.19 -22.92 33.74
N PHE A 741 -2.69 -22.65 32.54
CA PHE A 741 -2.38 -21.45 31.79
C PHE A 741 -3.35 -20.32 32.14
N GLU A 742 -3.00 -19.08 31.77
CA GLU A 742 -3.93 -17.95 31.92
C GLU A 742 -5.20 -18.17 31.08
N ASP A 743 -6.30 -17.57 31.49
CA ASP A 743 -7.65 -17.72 30.92
C ASP A 743 -7.71 -17.42 29.39
N THR A 744 -6.82 -16.58 28.90
CA THR A 744 -6.76 -16.18 27.50
C THR A 744 -5.65 -16.89 26.70
N THR A 745 -5.05 -17.96 27.26
CA THR A 745 -3.94 -18.64 26.58
C THR A 745 -4.42 -19.35 25.33
N GLU A 746 -3.86 -18.94 24.21
CA GLU A 746 -4.10 -19.51 22.89
C GLU A 746 -2.82 -20.12 22.33
N THR A 747 -2.94 -21.25 21.67
CA THR A 747 -1.83 -21.86 20.92
C THR A 747 -2.16 -21.93 19.44
N PHE A 748 -1.16 -21.69 18.59
CA PHE A 748 -1.35 -21.92 17.16
C PHE A 748 -1.37 -23.42 16.83
N THR A 749 -2.33 -23.83 16.02
CA THR A 749 -2.45 -25.17 15.48
C THR A 749 -2.84 -25.15 14.00
N ASN A 750 -2.41 -26.14 13.24
CA ASN A 750 -2.78 -26.31 11.83
C ASN A 750 -4.06 -27.15 11.77
N ALA A 751 -5.22 -26.49 11.82
CA ALA A 751 -6.51 -27.18 11.99
C ALA A 751 -7.61 -26.77 11.00
N GLY A 752 -7.41 -25.71 10.23
CA GLY A 752 -8.47 -25.16 9.39
C GLY A 752 -8.33 -25.51 7.90
N LYS A 753 -9.47 -25.56 7.19
CA LYS A 753 -9.54 -25.64 5.73
C LYS A 753 -10.56 -24.66 5.21
N MET A 754 -10.21 -23.94 4.14
CA MET A 754 -11.10 -22.93 3.53
C MET A 754 -11.02 -23.02 1.99
N ARG A 755 -12.07 -22.59 1.33
CA ARG A 755 -12.16 -22.55 -0.11
C ARG A 755 -12.72 -21.20 -0.57
N ASN A 756 -12.07 -20.60 -1.57
CA ASN A 756 -12.61 -19.53 -2.40
C ASN A 756 -12.77 -20.03 -3.83
N LYS A 757 -13.89 -19.76 -4.46
CA LYS A 757 -14.11 -20.01 -5.89
C LYS A 757 -14.79 -18.80 -6.51
N GLY A 758 -14.39 -18.45 -7.73
CA GLY A 758 -14.97 -17.28 -8.38
C GLY A 758 -14.66 -17.18 -9.84
N VAL A 759 -15.26 -16.16 -10.43
CA VAL A 759 -15.05 -15.74 -11.81
C VAL A 759 -14.75 -14.24 -11.84
N GLU A 760 -13.88 -13.85 -12.75
CA GLU A 760 -13.42 -12.47 -12.95
C GLU A 760 -13.56 -12.13 -14.43
N MET A 761 -13.97 -10.90 -14.72
CA MET A 761 -14.04 -10.37 -16.06
C MET A 761 -13.42 -8.97 -16.09
N THR A 762 -12.62 -8.72 -17.10
CA THR A 762 -12.14 -7.38 -17.47
C THR A 762 -12.44 -7.17 -18.95
N LEU A 763 -13.23 -6.14 -19.25
CA LEU A 763 -13.57 -5.72 -20.59
C LEU A 763 -13.09 -4.29 -20.80
N ARG A 764 -12.27 -4.08 -21.83
CA ARG A 764 -11.85 -2.74 -22.28
C ARG A 764 -12.28 -2.54 -23.71
N THR A 765 -12.91 -1.40 -24.00
CA THR A 765 -13.41 -1.09 -25.34
C THR A 765 -13.00 0.31 -25.76
N ILE A 766 -12.59 0.44 -27.01
CA ILE A 766 -12.40 1.72 -27.70
C ILE A 766 -13.67 1.96 -28.53
N ASN A 767 -14.61 2.73 -27.95
CA ASN A 767 -15.94 2.95 -28.54
C ASN A 767 -15.87 3.90 -29.74
N LEU A 768 -15.15 5.01 -29.57
CA LEU A 768 -14.93 6.00 -30.61
C LEU A 768 -13.45 6.34 -30.71
N LYS A 769 -12.95 6.49 -31.94
CA LYS A 769 -11.57 6.88 -32.25
C LYS A 769 -11.62 8.00 -33.29
N GLY A 770 -11.10 9.18 -32.98
CA GLY A 770 -11.12 10.35 -33.85
C GLY A 770 -10.94 11.64 -33.04
N LEU A 771 -11.47 12.77 -33.52
CA LEU A 771 -11.47 14.05 -32.78
C LEU A 771 -12.07 13.95 -31.39
N PHE A 772 -13.08 13.12 -31.23
CA PHE A 772 -13.62 12.68 -29.96
C PHE A 772 -13.25 11.21 -29.75
N SER A 773 -12.47 10.92 -28.70
CA SER A 773 -12.13 9.57 -28.32
C SER A 773 -12.89 9.15 -27.06
N TRP A 774 -13.45 7.94 -27.10
CA TRP A 774 -14.18 7.36 -25.97
C TRP A 774 -13.73 5.94 -25.74
N GLU A 775 -13.17 5.68 -24.56
CA GLU A 775 -12.78 4.36 -24.07
C GLU A 775 -13.65 3.99 -22.88
N SER A 776 -13.97 2.70 -22.73
CA SER A 776 -14.70 2.18 -21.57
C SER A 776 -13.96 0.99 -20.99
N ALA A 777 -13.94 0.91 -19.66
CA ALA A 777 -13.42 -0.26 -18.95
C ALA A 777 -14.47 -0.74 -17.94
N LEU A 778 -14.74 -2.04 -17.97
CA LEU A 778 -15.65 -2.72 -17.05
C LEU A 778 -14.91 -3.86 -16.38
N THR A 779 -14.98 -3.90 -15.06
CA THR A 779 -14.51 -5.03 -14.26
C THR A 779 -15.67 -5.65 -13.49
N ALA A 780 -15.74 -6.97 -13.47
CA ALA A 780 -16.74 -7.70 -12.69
C ALA A 780 -16.07 -8.89 -12.00
N THR A 781 -16.49 -9.13 -10.74
CA THR A 781 -15.95 -10.22 -9.94
C THR A 781 -17.04 -10.84 -9.10
N TYR A 782 -17.12 -12.17 -9.14
CA TYR A 782 -17.91 -12.96 -8.22
C TYR A 782 -16.99 -13.90 -7.45
N ASN A 783 -17.05 -13.86 -6.11
CA ASN A 783 -16.28 -14.75 -5.24
C ASN A 783 -17.20 -15.36 -4.17
N LYS A 784 -17.11 -16.67 -3.99
CA LYS A 784 -17.76 -17.40 -2.89
C LYS A 784 -16.71 -17.97 -1.97
N ASN A 785 -16.72 -17.53 -0.72
CA ASN A 785 -15.87 -18.04 0.37
C ASN A 785 -16.64 -19.09 1.18
N GLU A 786 -15.95 -20.13 1.67
CA GLU A 786 -16.54 -21.19 2.48
C GLU A 786 -15.47 -21.82 3.37
N ILE A 787 -15.73 -21.89 4.67
CA ILE A 787 -14.95 -22.69 5.61
C ILE A 787 -15.33 -24.14 5.42
N LEU A 788 -14.37 -24.99 5.09
CA LEU A 788 -14.60 -26.42 4.87
C LEU A 788 -14.51 -27.23 6.17
N ASP A 789 -13.57 -26.83 7.05
CA ASP A 789 -13.24 -27.55 8.26
C ASP A 789 -12.53 -26.61 9.24
N LEU A 790 -12.79 -26.74 10.54
CA LEU A 790 -12.09 -26.02 11.61
C LEU A 790 -11.51 -26.99 12.65
N ASN A 791 -11.61 -28.29 12.39
CA ASN A 791 -11.26 -29.35 13.33
C ASN A 791 -12.01 -29.18 14.69
N SER A 792 -13.19 -28.61 14.63
CA SER A 792 -14.10 -28.39 15.77
C SER A 792 -15.54 -28.53 15.27
N GLU A 793 -16.35 -29.28 16.01
CA GLU A 793 -17.79 -29.39 15.75
C GLU A 793 -18.55 -28.16 16.23
N THR A 794 -18.00 -27.46 17.23
CA THR A 794 -18.59 -26.23 17.78
C THR A 794 -18.14 -24.99 16.98
N PRO A 795 -19.03 -24.01 16.74
CA PRO A 795 -18.67 -22.74 16.16
C PRO A 795 -17.65 -22.00 17.05
N MET A 796 -16.69 -21.31 16.42
CA MET A 796 -15.80 -20.39 17.11
C MET A 796 -16.42 -19.00 17.05
N PHE A 797 -16.75 -18.42 18.18
CA PHE A 797 -17.29 -17.08 18.27
C PHE A 797 -16.16 -16.06 18.28
N ILE A 798 -16.31 -15.00 17.49
CA ILE A 798 -15.32 -13.95 17.32
C ILE A 798 -16.00 -12.58 17.24
N ASN A 799 -15.21 -11.50 17.39
CA ASN A 799 -15.70 -10.13 17.36
C ASN A 799 -16.79 -9.87 18.39
N GLN A 800 -16.37 -9.67 19.62
CA GLN A 800 -17.25 -9.32 20.73
C GLN A 800 -17.65 -7.83 20.67
N MET A 801 -18.93 -7.56 20.89
CA MET A 801 -19.48 -6.22 21.08
C MET A 801 -20.21 -6.17 22.42
N GLY A 802 -19.66 -5.42 23.38
CA GLY A 802 -20.14 -5.51 24.77
C GLY A 802 -19.92 -6.93 25.31
N ASN A 803 -20.96 -7.55 25.85
CA ASN A 803 -20.91 -8.92 26.35
C ASN A 803 -21.36 -9.99 25.35
N SER A 804 -21.62 -9.62 24.09
CA SER A 804 -22.16 -10.54 23.09
C SER A 804 -21.22 -10.69 21.92
N TYR A 805 -21.07 -11.90 21.42
CA TYR A 805 -20.39 -12.16 20.16
C TYR A 805 -21.31 -11.82 18.98
N VAL A 806 -20.76 -11.15 17.96
CA VAL A 806 -21.53 -10.68 16.80
C VAL A 806 -21.19 -11.42 15.52
N THR A 807 -20.10 -12.20 15.51
CA THR A 807 -19.72 -13.05 14.37
C THR A 807 -19.22 -14.40 14.82
N MET A 808 -19.28 -15.39 13.92
CA MET A 808 -18.77 -16.74 14.17
C MET A 808 -18.05 -17.31 12.95
N LEU A 809 -17.18 -18.29 13.25
CA LEU A 809 -16.57 -19.19 12.27
C LEU A 809 -17.26 -20.55 12.41
N ARG A 810 -17.79 -21.10 11.30
CA ARG A 810 -18.45 -22.39 11.28
C ARG A 810 -18.23 -23.06 9.94
N ALA A 811 -17.97 -24.37 9.97
CA ALA A 811 -17.86 -25.18 8.74
C ALA A 811 -19.17 -25.14 7.92
N GLY A 812 -19.04 -25.03 6.60
CA GLY A 812 -20.14 -24.88 5.65
C GLY A 812 -20.60 -23.43 5.40
N TYR A 813 -20.08 -22.47 6.17
CA TYR A 813 -20.42 -21.05 6.06
C TYR A 813 -19.23 -20.21 5.58
N PRO A 814 -19.49 -18.98 5.06
CA PRO A 814 -18.42 -18.02 4.83
C PRO A 814 -17.70 -17.65 6.13
N ILE A 815 -16.48 -17.12 6.00
CA ILE A 815 -15.75 -16.57 7.15
C ILE A 815 -16.48 -15.33 7.71
N ASN A 816 -16.49 -15.18 9.03
CA ASN A 816 -17.09 -14.03 9.74
C ASN A 816 -18.59 -13.83 9.45
N VAL A 817 -19.36 -14.91 9.44
CA VAL A 817 -20.83 -14.75 9.35
C VAL A 817 -21.38 -14.09 10.59
N PHE A 818 -22.34 -13.21 10.41
CA PHE A 818 -23.05 -12.59 11.54
C PHE A 818 -23.75 -13.65 12.38
N TYR A 819 -23.66 -13.45 13.66
CA TYR A 819 -24.30 -14.29 14.69
C TYR A 819 -25.14 -13.41 15.60
N GLY A 820 -26.33 -13.86 15.92
CA GLY A 820 -27.25 -13.17 16.83
C GLY A 820 -28.55 -13.92 16.99
N TYR A 821 -29.36 -13.42 17.85
CA TYR A 821 -30.70 -13.94 18.07
C TYR A 821 -31.65 -13.50 16.94
N VAL A 822 -32.48 -14.40 16.49
CA VAL A 822 -33.58 -14.07 15.58
C VAL A 822 -34.78 -13.65 16.46
N THR A 823 -35.26 -12.44 16.24
CA THR A 823 -36.42 -11.94 17.01
C THR A 823 -37.72 -12.24 16.26
N ASP A 824 -38.74 -12.71 17.00
CA ASP A 824 -40.11 -12.90 16.48
C ASP A 824 -40.94 -11.61 16.60
N GLY A 825 -40.30 -10.49 16.97
CA GLY A 825 -40.96 -9.23 17.28
C GLY A 825 -41.38 -9.10 18.75
N PRO A 826 -42.01 -8.00 19.11
CA PRO A 826 -42.46 -7.77 20.48
C PRO A 826 -43.54 -8.79 20.87
N VAL A 827 -43.48 -9.30 22.13
CA VAL A 827 -44.44 -10.21 22.69
C VAL A 827 -45.18 -9.51 23.84
N SER A 828 -46.49 -9.60 23.81
CA SER A 828 -47.32 -8.98 24.81
C SER A 828 -47.30 -9.70 26.16
N TYR A 829 -46.79 -10.96 26.23
CA TYR A 829 -46.70 -11.75 27.44
C TYR A 829 -45.37 -12.46 27.57
N THR A 830 -44.30 -11.74 27.90
CA THR A 830 -42.96 -12.30 28.07
C THR A 830 -42.84 -13.36 29.16
N HIS A 831 -43.67 -13.29 30.20
CA HIS A 831 -43.69 -14.28 31.29
C HIS A 831 -44.21 -15.67 30.85
N LEU A 832 -45.03 -15.77 29.82
CA LEU A 832 -45.51 -17.04 29.31
C LEU A 832 -44.44 -17.78 28.49
N ARG A 833 -43.59 -17.04 27.82
CA ARG A 833 -42.47 -17.63 27.05
C ARG A 833 -41.28 -18.05 27.93
N ALA A 834 -41.09 -17.42 29.07
CA ALA A 834 -40.08 -17.84 30.04
C ALA A 834 -40.31 -19.27 30.59
N HIS A 835 -41.51 -19.76 30.54
CA HIS A 835 -41.85 -21.13 30.93
C HIS A 835 -41.71 -22.17 29.79
N GLU A 836 -41.65 -21.73 28.53
CA GLU A 836 -41.45 -22.62 27.38
C GLU A 836 -39.97 -22.90 27.09
N THR A 837 -39.07 -22.08 27.60
CA THR A 837 -37.63 -22.26 27.48
C THR A 837 -37.05 -22.99 28.71
#